data_ad80e27fbdac5770e57971e7f3993662
#
_entry.id   ad80e27fbdac5770e57971e7f3993662
#
_cell.length_a   1.000
_cell.length_b   1.000
_cell.length_c   1.000
_cell.angle_alpha   90.00
_cell.angle_beta   90.00
_cell.angle_gamma   90.00
#
_symmetry.space_group_name_H-M   'P 1'
#
loop_
_entity.id
_entity.type
_entity.pdbx_description
1 polymer ?
#
loop_
_entity_poly.entity_id
_entity_poly.type
_entity_poly.pdbx_seq_one_letter_code
_entity_poly.pdbx_strand_id
1 'polypeptide(L)'
;MRSLRAWFEISQLRPFRAMSMRSYSQLFFGQRIFAKRPYAWILLACFALCAGAACAQDGFAAIGEAVNRAIAEHKLPGAVVIIGHNGHIVYRRAFGMRSLEPVQEPMTLDTIFDMASLTKPLVTATAVMQLYQDGKLNIDDPVAKYLPEFAENGKGGITIRNLLTHYSGLPPDLPLSSPWQGKVEGYKLAFAIAPLRPPGVRFQYSDINFIVLGSLVERITGMPLDDYAARYIIQPLGLKHTRFLPPASWIASIAPTQWEHGEAAFGVVGSKTFPGDVMLRGVVHDPTSRRMGGVAGHAGLFSDADDVAVYAQNLLDRLAGQPSKFPLSRIVLEKMVAPEQPVTGVALRAFGWDIDSPYSTNRGGLFPVGSFGHTGFTGTSLWMDPVSDSYIIVLANAVHPDGPKGITTLRGNIADAAAVELGIHADGGSLAAHITGYNESLSGMRHWSARNGEVQTGIDVLESDHFAEFADLAHKHDGHLKLGLLTNPTGVDAGSRRTIDVLFHDAAAAVPGLALTTLFSPEHGISGSYDQPGVPNSTDTATGLPVISLYSATAAERRPSLDTIRNLDAVVIDLQDAGVRFYTYESVVRYFLEAASKAGTEIVILDRPNPLNGAFVQGPISDPGTESYVNSMPIPVRHGMTLGELARYDNEQLQLHAPLTVVAMKGWQRGDWFDSNGLTWVSPSPNLRNLEEAILYPALGLIETTNISVGRGTDTPFEQFGAPWINGRSLAQFLNRRDLPGVRFYATQFTPEKPYPYAGQSCSGVRILVTDRNVLDAPELGIEIASALHRFYPDQFALQKMNTLLANHTVLDAISSGDDPEYIAEGWRVGLSNFEQQRQSALLYSDR
;
A
#
# COMPACT_ATOMS: atom_id res chain seq x y z
N MET A 1 -9.12 -7.22 -23.32
CA MET A 1 -9.06 -8.69 -23.49
C MET A 1 -7.65 -9.24 -23.84
N ARG A 2 -6.61 -8.44 -24.12
CA ARG A 2 -5.25 -8.95 -24.36
C ARG A 2 -4.31 -8.83 -23.13
N SER A 3 -4.64 -8.05 -22.13
CA SER A 3 -3.83 -7.86 -20.91
C SER A 3 -4.04 -8.93 -19.82
N LEU A 4 -5.13 -9.66 -19.86
CA LEU A 4 -5.44 -10.74 -18.91
C LEU A 4 -4.74 -12.09 -19.22
N ARG A 5 -4.14 -12.25 -20.41
CA ARG A 5 -3.37 -13.47 -20.74
C ARG A 5 -1.94 -13.46 -20.22
N ALA A 6 -1.36 -12.30 -19.94
CA ALA A 6 -0.01 -12.18 -19.40
C ALA A 6 0.10 -12.64 -17.92
N TRP A 7 -1.03 -12.75 -17.24
CA TRP A 7 -1.09 -13.18 -15.85
C TRP A 7 -0.89 -14.68 -15.63
N PHE A 8 -1.08 -15.49 -16.68
CA PHE A 8 -1.14 -16.95 -16.58
C PHE A 8 0.09 -17.70 -17.10
N GLU A 9 1.03 -17.04 -17.80
CA GLU A 9 2.18 -17.75 -18.40
C GLU A 9 3.43 -17.84 -17.50
N ILE A 10 3.44 -17.18 -16.33
CA ILE A 10 4.60 -17.22 -15.42
C ILE A 10 4.58 -18.42 -14.43
N SER A 11 3.51 -19.18 -14.36
CA SER A 11 3.39 -20.34 -13.44
C SER A 11 3.88 -21.68 -13.99
N GLN A 12 4.51 -21.72 -15.16
CA GLN A 12 5.04 -22.97 -15.79
C GLN A 12 6.58 -23.00 -15.79
N LEU A 13 7.22 -22.97 -14.64
CA LEU A 13 8.60 -23.43 -14.50
C LEU A 13 8.59 -24.81 -13.80
N ARG A 14 8.95 -25.81 -14.56
CA ARG A 14 9.00 -27.23 -14.15
C ARG A 14 10.06 -27.44 -13.06
N PRO A 15 9.81 -28.41 -12.14
CA PRO A 15 10.78 -28.73 -11.09
C PRO A 15 12.00 -29.44 -11.65
N PHE A 16 13.16 -29.07 -11.14
CA PHE A 16 14.44 -29.74 -11.39
C PHE A 16 14.41 -31.18 -10.88
N ARG A 17 14.77 -32.12 -11.74
CA ARG A 17 14.97 -33.54 -11.42
C ARG A 17 16.10 -33.69 -10.38
N ALA A 18 15.78 -34.38 -9.30
CA ALA A 18 16.76 -34.92 -8.37
C ALA A 18 17.66 -35.95 -9.08
N MET A 19 18.96 -35.70 -9.05
CA MET A 19 19.98 -36.67 -9.47
C MET A 19 20.20 -37.70 -8.37
N SER A 20 20.03 -38.99 -8.73
CA SER A 20 20.32 -40.12 -7.89
C SER A 20 21.80 -40.25 -7.56
N MET A 21 22.17 -40.28 -6.29
CA MET A 21 23.42 -40.84 -5.84
C MET A 21 23.24 -42.37 -5.68
N ARG A 22 23.79 -43.11 -6.60
CA ARG A 22 24.18 -44.51 -6.40
C ARG A 22 25.69 -44.55 -6.21
N SER A 23 26.12 -45.46 -5.35
CA SER A 23 27.42 -46.02 -5.17
C SER A 23 28.18 -45.55 -3.95
N TYR A 24 28.07 -46.37 -2.91
CA TYR A 24 29.21 -46.98 -2.23
C TYR A 24 28.68 -48.09 -1.30
N SER A 25 28.64 -49.36 -1.81
CA SER A 25 28.60 -50.57 -1.00
C SER A 25 29.86 -51.35 -1.32
N GLN A 26 30.64 -51.59 -0.32
CA GLN A 26 31.26 -52.92 -0.08
C GLN A 26 32.29 -52.76 1.07
N LEU A 27 32.04 -53.58 2.04
CA LEU A 27 32.97 -54.44 2.82
C LEU A 27 32.56 -54.43 4.31
N PHE A 28 31.97 -55.45 4.79
CA PHE A 28 32.58 -56.48 5.68
C PHE A 28 31.53 -57.51 6.13
N PHE A 29 31.92 -58.76 6.02
CA PHE A 29 31.24 -59.98 6.46
C PHE A 29 31.16 -60.14 7.97
N GLY A 30 30.11 -60.84 8.48
CA GLY A 30 30.17 -61.44 9.80
C GLY A 30 28.82 -61.89 10.39
N GLN A 31 28.38 -63.09 10.07
CA GLN A 31 27.63 -64.08 10.89
C GLN A 31 26.33 -63.75 11.67
N ARG A 32 25.33 -64.43 11.22
CA ARG A 32 24.17 -65.06 11.86
C ARG A 32 24.01 -65.01 13.40
N ILE A 33 22.80 -64.66 13.89
CA ILE A 33 21.99 -65.41 14.82
C ILE A 33 20.53 -65.10 14.61
N PHE A 34 19.69 -66.15 14.50
CA PHE A 34 18.25 -66.14 14.42
C PHE A 34 17.63 -65.87 15.81
N ALA A 35 16.65 -64.98 15.92
CA ALA A 35 15.55 -65.10 16.88
C ALA A 35 14.34 -64.26 16.45
N LYS A 36 13.24 -64.92 16.36
CA LYS A 36 11.88 -64.49 16.03
C LYS A 36 11.34 -63.46 17.04
N ARG A 37 10.83 -62.33 16.59
CA ARG A 37 9.70 -61.60 17.20
C ARG A 37 9.13 -60.55 16.21
N PRO A 38 7.94 -60.74 15.61
CA PRO A 38 7.33 -59.78 14.64
C PRO A 38 6.57 -58.61 15.29
N TYR A 39 6.57 -58.45 16.61
CA TYR A 39 5.75 -57.43 17.28
C TYR A 39 6.52 -56.13 17.62
N ALA A 40 7.84 -56.13 17.53
CA ALA A 40 8.65 -54.95 17.87
C ALA A 40 8.54 -53.83 16.81
N TRP A 41 8.31 -54.15 15.56
CA TRP A 41 8.21 -53.18 14.48
C TRP A 41 6.85 -52.48 14.42
N ILE A 42 5.77 -53.15 14.84
CA ILE A 42 4.41 -52.56 14.94
C ILE A 42 4.36 -51.57 16.11
N LEU A 43 5.02 -51.82 17.22
CA LEU A 43 5.10 -50.89 18.33
C LEU A 43 5.99 -49.68 18.02
N LEU A 44 7.10 -49.83 17.26
CA LEU A 44 7.92 -48.69 16.79
C LEU A 44 7.19 -47.85 15.75
N ALA A 45 6.43 -48.45 14.85
CA ALA A 45 5.62 -47.77 13.88
C ALA A 45 4.44 -47.00 14.52
N CYS A 46 3.79 -47.58 15.52
CA CYS A 46 2.76 -46.92 16.31
C CYS A 46 3.36 -45.79 17.20
N PHE A 47 4.57 -45.97 17.74
CA PHE A 47 5.25 -44.92 18.50
C PHE A 47 5.73 -43.74 17.60
N ALA A 48 6.19 -44.02 16.38
CA ALA A 48 6.56 -43.00 15.40
C ALA A 48 5.33 -42.27 14.87
N LEU A 49 4.18 -42.91 14.67
CA LEU A 49 2.92 -42.28 14.31
C LEU A 49 2.30 -41.47 15.45
N CYS A 50 2.45 -41.90 16.68
CA CYS A 50 2.02 -41.13 17.85
C CYS A 50 2.97 -39.95 18.18
N ALA A 51 4.27 -40.08 17.94
CA ALA A 51 5.23 -38.99 18.14
C ALA A 51 5.06 -37.90 17.03
N GLY A 52 4.72 -38.29 15.80
CA GLY A 52 4.43 -37.34 14.73
C GLY A 52 3.15 -36.54 14.96
N ALA A 53 2.11 -37.17 15.58
CA ALA A 53 0.89 -36.47 15.97
C ALA A 53 1.04 -35.57 17.20
N ALA A 54 1.97 -35.87 18.11
CA ALA A 54 2.25 -35.04 19.28
C ALA A 54 3.12 -33.82 18.98
N CYS A 55 4.04 -33.90 17.98
CA CYS A 55 4.84 -32.75 17.55
C CYS A 55 4.06 -31.73 16.73
N ALA A 56 2.98 -32.15 16.02
CA ALA A 56 2.14 -31.22 15.29
C ALA A 56 1.22 -30.38 16.21
N GLN A 57 1.06 -30.75 17.46
CA GLN A 57 0.22 -30.04 18.42
C GLN A 57 0.99 -28.95 19.20
N ASP A 58 2.31 -28.98 19.23
CA ASP A 58 3.14 -27.99 19.92
C ASP A 58 3.31 -26.69 19.11
N GLY A 59 3.23 -26.73 17.77
CA GLY A 59 3.45 -25.57 16.92
C GLY A 59 2.40 -24.47 17.08
N PHE A 60 1.12 -24.80 17.31
CA PHE A 60 0.04 -23.84 17.54
C PHE A 60 -0.22 -23.53 19.03
N ALA A 61 0.70 -23.86 19.95
CA ALA A 61 0.53 -23.64 21.39
C ALA A 61 0.27 -22.16 21.73
N ALA A 62 0.94 -21.23 21.03
CA ALA A 62 0.78 -19.78 21.21
C ALA A 62 -0.67 -19.30 21.02
N ILE A 63 -1.45 -19.94 20.13
CA ILE A 63 -2.86 -19.64 19.92
C ILE A 63 -3.66 -19.99 21.19
N GLY A 64 -3.43 -21.19 21.74
CA GLY A 64 -4.08 -21.62 22.98
C GLY A 64 -3.76 -20.70 24.16
N GLU A 65 -2.52 -20.29 24.28
CA GLU A 65 -2.07 -19.34 25.31
C GLU A 65 -2.75 -17.97 25.16
N ALA A 66 -2.82 -17.44 23.92
CA ALA A 66 -3.45 -16.15 23.65
C ALA A 66 -4.95 -16.16 23.99
N VAL A 67 -5.69 -17.22 23.58
CA VAL A 67 -7.12 -17.35 23.87
C VAL A 67 -7.36 -17.55 25.37
N ASN A 68 -6.63 -18.44 26.03
CA ASN A 68 -6.79 -18.68 27.45
C ASN A 68 -6.46 -17.44 28.30
N ARG A 69 -5.45 -16.67 27.91
CA ARG A 69 -5.14 -15.37 28.55
C ARG A 69 -6.31 -14.38 28.40
N ALA A 70 -6.88 -14.26 27.22
CA ALA A 70 -8.02 -13.37 27.00
C ALA A 70 -9.28 -13.81 27.77
N ILE A 71 -9.49 -15.13 27.96
CA ILE A 71 -10.55 -15.66 28.82
C ILE A 71 -10.28 -15.31 30.30
N ALA A 72 -9.04 -15.50 30.77
CA ALA A 72 -8.64 -15.17 32.13
C ALA A 72 -8.75 -13.64 32.42
N GLU A 73 -8.57 -12.80 31.40
CA GLU A 73 -8.75 -11.36 31.44
C GLU A 73 -10.24 -10.92 31.24
N HIS A 74 -11.16 -11.88 31.21
CA HIS A 74 -12.60 -11.66 31.02
C HIS A 74 -12.96 -10.89 29.74
N LYS A 75 -12.15 -10.99 28.69
CA LYS A 75 -12.41 -10.35 27.37
C LYS A 75 -13.42 -11.12 26.53
N LEU A 76 -13.56 -12.41 26.76
CA LEU A 76 -14.56 -13.28 26.13
C LEU A 76 -14.80 -14.50 27.03
N PRO A 77 -15.97 -15.12 26.97
CA PRO A 77 -16.24 -16.34 27.71
C PRO A 77 -15.55 -17.56 27.12
N GLY A 78 -15.42 -17.60 25.80
CA GLY A 78 -14.79 -18.69 25.04
C GLY A 78 -14.80 -18.43 23.55
N ALA A 79 -14.16 -19.34 22.80
CA ALA A 79 -14.09 -19.24 21.34
C ALA A 79 -13.90 -20.62 20.70
N VAL A 80 -14.28 -20.72 19.42
CA VAL A 80 -13.83 -21.78 18.52
C VAL A 80 -12.86 -21.18 17.52
N VAL A 81 -11.68 -21.80 17.37
CA VAL A 81 -10.64 -21.37 16.43
C VAL A 81 -10.38 -22.51 15.44
N ILE A 82 -10.44 -22.19 14.16
CA ILE A 82 -10.05 -23.09 13.05
C ILE A 82 -9.02 -22.38 12.18
N ILE A 83 -7.98 -23.11 11.78
CA ILE A 83 -6.99 -22.69 10.79
C ILE A 83 -6.96 -23.74 9.70
N GLY A 84 -7.13 -23.28 8.46
CA GLY A 84 -6.95 -24.08 7.26
C GLY A 84 -5.67 -23.69 6.53
N HIS A 85 -5.03 -24.67 5.90
CA HIS A 85 -3.85 -24.46 5.07
C HIS A 85 -3.70 -25.60 4.06
N ASN A 86 -3.45 -25.27 2.80
CA ASN A 86 -3.26 -26.22 1.70
C ASN A 86 -4.41 -27.24 1.59
N GLY A 87 -5.65 -26.77 1.66
CA GLY A 87 -6.85 -27.61 1.54
C GLY A 87 -7.19 -28.43 2.79
N HIS A 88 -6.48 -28.27 3.91
CA HIS A 88 -6.67 -29.05 5.12
C HIS A 88 -6.87 -28.16 6.36
N ILE A 89 -7.72 -28.62 7.29
CA ILE A 89 -7.79 -28.02 8.61
C ILE A 89 -6.58 -28.49 9.43
N VAL A 90 -5.65 -27.58 9.73
CA VAL A 90 -4.41 -27.84 10.47
C VAL A 90 -4.53 -27.55 11.97
N TYR A 91 -5.50 -26.73 12.35
CA TYR A 91 -5.82 -26.46 13.74
C TYR A 91 -7.33 -26.32 13.94
N ARG A 92 -7.89 -26.96 15.01
CA ARG A 92 -9.32 -26.90 15.33
C ARG A 92 -9.52 -27.12 16.80
N ARG A 93 -9.98 -26.09 17.53
CA ARG A 93 -10.12 -26.18 19.00
C ARG A 93 -11.21 -25.25 19.53
N ALA A 94 -11.92 -25.75 20.55
CA ALA A 94 -12.85 -24.98 21.37
C ALA A 94 -12.20 -24.62 22.72
N PHE A 95 -12.48 -23.41 23.22
CA PHE A 95 -11.90 -22.86 24.45
C PHE A 95 -12.99 -22.26 25.32
N GLY A 96 -12.87 -22.44 26.64
CA GLY A 96 -13.70 -21.76 27.64
C GLY A 96 -15.16 -22.20 27.62
N MET A 97 -16.05 -21.21 27.78
CA MET A 97 -17.47 -21.43 27.95
C MET A 97 -18.26 -20.84 26.78
N ARG A 98 -19.30 -21.53 26.33
CA ARG A 98 -20.29 -21.01 25.37
C ARG A 98 -21.25 -20.03 26.03
N SER A 99 -21.59 -20.30 27.29
CA SER A 99 -22.45 -19.47 28.13
C SER A 99 -21.89 -19.35 29.54
N LEU A 100 -21.90 -18.12 30.06
CA LEU A 100 -21.63 -17.84 31.48
C LEU A 100 -22.95 -17.68 32.24
N GLU A 101 -23.96 -17.11 31.58
CA GLU A 101 -25.27 -16.78 32.14
C GLU A 101 -26.40 -17.11 31.15
N PRO A 102 -27.60 -17.48 31.66
CA PRO A 102 -27.93 -17.68 33.05
C PRO A 102 -27.37 -18.99 33.61
N VAL A 103 -26.83 -19.88 32.76
CA VAL A 103 -26.23 -21.17 33.14
C VAL A 103 -24.88 -21.31 32.44
N GLN A 104 -23.90 -21.80 33.19
CA GLN A 104 -22.60 -22.08 32.58
C GLN A 104 -22.67 -23.31 31.68
N GLU A 105 -22.23 -23.12 30.43
CA GLU A 105 -22.14 -24.20 29.43
C GLU A 105 -20.76 -24.19 28.78
N PRO A 106 -20.11 -25.33 28.61
CA PRO A 106 -18.82 -25.41 27.96
C PRO A 106 -18.92 -25.07 26.47
N MET A 107 -17.88 -24.44 25.91
CA MET A 107 -17.73 -24.25 24.49
C MET A 107 -17.49 -25.60 23.80
N THR A 108 -18.17 -25.84 22.69
CA THR A 108 -18.02 -27.05 21.86
C THR A 108 -17.72 -26.68 20.42
N LEU A 109 -17.12 -27.57 19.66
CA LEU A 109 -16.76 -27.33 18.26
C LEU A 109 -17.95 -27.08 17.33
N ASP A 110 -19.12 -27.66 17.69
CA ASP A 110 -20.40 -27.51 17.00
C ASP A 110 -21.25 -26.34 17.55
N THR A 111 -20.65 -25.45 18.34
CA THR A 111 -21.34 -24.25 18.83
C THR A 111 -21.67 -23.34 17.66
N ILE A 112 -22.91 -22.92 17.58
CA ILE A 112 -23.43 -21.99 16.57
C ILE A 112 -23.36 -20.56 17.11
N PHE A 113 -22.92 -19.63 16.27
CA PHE A 113 -22.73 -18.22 16.63
C PHE A 113 -23.61 -17.30 15.78
N ASP A 114 -24.02 -16.17 16.35
CA ASP A 114 -24.50 -15.04 15.60
C ASP A 114 -23.31 -14.41 14.87
N MET A 115 -23.34 -14.47 13.54
CA MET A 115 -22.22 -14.05 12.68
C MET A 115 -22.11 -12.53 12.54
N ALA A 116 -23.10 -11.79 13.02
CA ALA A 116 -23.15 -10.32 12.92
C ALA A 116 -22.78 -9.84 11.51
N SER A 117 -21.81 -8.92 11.40
CA SER A 117 -21.40 -8.34 10.12
C SER A 117 -20.73 -9.31 9.12
N LEU A 118 -20.36 -10.52 9.52
CA LEU A 118 -19.97 -11.54 8.55
C LEU A 118 -21.14 -11.92 7.61
N THR A 119 -22.39 -11.59 7.94
CA THR A 119 -23.54 -11.67 7.03
C THR A 119 -23.28 -10.93 5.72
N LYS A 120 -22.57 -9.79 5.78
CA LYS A 120 -22.31 -8.92 4.63
C LYS A 120 -21.57 -9.65 3.52
N PRO A 121 -20.35 -10.19 3.74
CA PRO A 121 -19.62 -10.89 2.69
C PRO A 121 -20.18 -12.29 2.40
N LEU A 122 -20.53 -13.05 3.45
CA LEU A 122 -20.94 -14.45 3.28
C LEU A 122 -22.24 -14.58 2.49
N VAL A 123 -23.16 -13.62 2.63
CA VAL A 123 -24.48 -13.67 1.98
C VAL A 123 -24.67 -12.51 1.01
N THR A 124 -24.72 -11.28 1.50
CA THR A 124 -25.26 -10.16 0.70
C THR A 124 -24.36 -9.79 -0.46
N ALA A 125 -23.05 -9.65 -0.24
CA ALA A 125 -22.10 -9.36 -1.31
C ALA A 125 -22.03 -10.53 -2.30
N THR A 126 -21.99 -11.77 -1.82
CA THR A 126 -22.03 -12.97 -2.69
C THR A 126 -23.29 -12.98 -3.56
N ALA A 127 -24.47 -12.66 -3.00
CA ALA A 127 -25.72 -12.58 -3.76
C ALA A 127 -25.69 -11.46 -4.83
N VAL A 128 -25.17 -10.27 -4.48
CA VAL A 128 -25.02 -9.17 -5.45
C VAL A 128 -24.07 -9.58 -6.60
N MET A 129 -22.99 -10.27 -6.29
CA MET A 129 -22.04 -10.74 -7.29
C MET A 129 -22.59 -11.87 -8.16
N GLN A 130 -23.53 -12.68 -7.65
CA GLN A 130 -24.27 -13.63 -8.47
C GLN A 130 -25.20 -12.89 -9.46
N LEU A 131 -25.90 -11.84 -9.01
CA LEU A 131 -26.73 -11.02 -9.90
C LEU A 131 -25.90 -10.29 -10.97
N TYR A 132 -24.70 -9.85 -10.61
CA TYR A 132 -23.73 -9.29 -11.56
C TYR A 132 -23.30 -10.35 -12.59
N GLN A 133 -22.95 -11.54 -12.14
CA GLN A 133 -22.57 -12.68 -12.98
C GLN A 133 -23.69 -13.05 -13.98
N ASP A 134 -24.94 -13.00 -13.53
CA ASP A 134 -26.13 -13.29 -14.32
C ASP A 134 -26.52 -12.14 -15.27
N GLY A 135 -25.80 -11.02 -15.27
CA GLY A 135 -26.11 -9.83 -16.07
C GLY A 135 -27.38 -9.08 -15.62
N LYS A 136 -27.88 -9.34 -14.42
CA LYS A 136 -29.10 -8.71 -13.87
C LYS A 136 -28.86 -7.31 -13.29
N LEU A 137 -27.60 -7.00 -12.98
CA LEU A 137 -27.15 -5.68 -12.58
C LEU A 137 -25.73 -5.41 -13.06
N ASN A 138 -25.33 -4.11 -13.10
CA ASN A 138 -23.93 -3.72 -13.23
C ASN A 138 -23.46 -3.04 -11.95
N ILE A 139 -22.25 -3.36 -11.50
CA ILE A 139 -21.65 -2.83 -10.25
C ILE A 139 -21.52 -1.30 -10.28
N ASP A 140 -21.31 -0.70 -11.44
CA ASP A 140 -21.17 0.74 -11.61
C ASP A 140 -22.50 1.47 -11.86
N ASP A 141 -23.61 0.74 -11.94
CA ASP A 141 -24.94 1.35 -12.04
C ASP A 141 -25.28 2.11 -10.75
N PRO A 142 -25.95 3.27 -10.86
CA PRO A 142 -26.60 3.90 -9.73
C PRO A 142 -27.63 2.95 -9.11
N VAL A 143 -27.67 2.87 -7.79
CA VAL A 143 -28.67 2.07 -7.05
C VAL A 143 -30.10 2.47 -7.43
N ALA A 144 -30.30 3.77 -7.65
CA ALA A 144 -31.59 4.36 -8.07
C ALA A 144 -32.16 3.78 -9.37
N LYS A 145 -31.34 3.17 -10.23
CA LYS A 145 -31.79 2.45 -11.43
C LYS A 145 -32.70 1.27 -11.07
N TYR A 146 -32.44 0.61 -9.97
CA TYR A 146 -33.18 -0.58 -9.50
C TYR A 146 -34.14 -0.27 -8.36
N LEU A 147 -33.77 0.75 -7.54
CA LEU A 147 -34.53 1.23 -6.39
C LEU A 147 -34.76 2.75 -6.56
N PRO A 148 -35.71 3.18 -7.43
CA PRO A 148 -35.92 4.60 -7.70
C PRO A 148 -36.18 5.44 -6.45
N GLU A 149 -36.84 4.86 -5.44
CA GLU A 149 -37.13 5.48 -4.16
C GLU A 149 -35.84 5.80 -3.34
N PHE A 150 -34.73 5.18 -3.65
CA PHE A 150 -33.44 5.48 -3.02
C PHE A 150 -32.81 6.80 -3.50
N ALA A 151 -33.24 7.33 -4.65
CA ALA A 151 -32.62 8.53 -5.26
C ALA A 151 -32.79 9.81 -4.42
N GLU A 152 -33.74 9.84 -3.50
CA GLU A 152 -34.03 11.01 -2.67
C GLU A 152 -32.82 11.46 -1.85
N ASN A 153 -32.85 12.74 -1.42
CA ASN A 153 -31.87 13.36 -0.52
C ASN A 153 -30.41 13.29 -1.07
N GLY A 154 -30.24 13.44 -2.39
CA GLY A 154 -28.92 13.54 -3.02
C GLY A 154 -28.23 12.21 -3.30
N LYS A 155 -28.95 11.07 -3.19
CA LYS A 155 -28.37 9.73 -3.36
C LYS A 155 -28.41 9.19 -4.80
N GLY A 156 -28.96 9.95 -5.76
CA GLY A 156 -29.12 9.48 -7.15
C GLY A 156 -27.85 9.01 -7.83
N GLY A 157 -26.68 9.50 -7.42
CA GLY A 157 -25.37 9.12 -7.96
C GLY A 157 -24.63 8.02 -7.18
N ILE A 158 -25.19 7.49 -6.09
CA ILE A 158 -24.57 6.41 -5.33
C ILE A 158 -24.68 5.11 -6.13
N THR A 159 -23.53 4.51 -6.46
CA THR A 159 -23.45 3.25 -7.20
C THR A 159 -23.47 2.02 -6.28
N ILE A 160 -23.74 0.86 -6.87
CA ILE A 160 -23.64 -0.43 -6.15
C ILE A 160 -22.19 -0.64 -5.64
N ARG A 161 -21.17 -0.24 -6.41
CA ARG A 161 -19.76 -0.21 -5.98
C ARG A 161 -19.57 0.58 -4.69
N ASN A 162 -20.12 1.78 -4.62
CA ASN A 162 -20.00 2.62 -3.43
C ASN A 162 -20.59 1.96 -2.18
N LEU A 163 -21.71 1.22 -2.32
CA LEU A 163 -22.30 0.47 -1.21
C LEU A 163 -21.42 -0.71 -0.78
N LEU A 164 -20.96 -1.54 -1.75
CA LEU A 164 -20.16 -2.74 -1.48
C LEU A 164 -18.80 -2.44 -0.84
N THR A 165 -18.24 -1.26 -1.12
CA THR A 165 -16.93 -0.83 -0.62
C THR A 165 -17.00 0.12 0.57
N HIS A 166 -18.19 0.50 1.05
CA HIS A 166 -18.42 1.48 2.10
C HIS A 166 -17.93 2.91 1.77
N TYR A 167 -17.99 3.29 0.51
CA TYR A 167 -17.68 4.64 0.02
C TYR A 167 -18.94 5.41 -0.44
N SER A 168 -20.11 5.04 0.07
CA SER A 168 -21.37 5.71 -0.27
C SER A 168 -21.57 7.07 0.38
N GLY A 169 -20.86 7.36 1.48
CA GLY A 169 -21.08 8.52 2.33
C GLY A 169 -22.27 8.41 3.27
N LEU A 170 -22.98 7.28 3.31
CA LEU A 170 -24.11 7.06 4.20
C LEU A 170 -23.69 6.96 5.68
N PRO A 171 -24.56 7.35 6.64
CA PRO A 171 -24.30 7.17 8.07
C PRO A 171 -24.05 5.72 8.46
N PRO A 172 -23.43 5.46 9.63
CA PRO A 172 -23.10 4.09 10.07
C PRO A 172 -24.30 3.17 10.19
N ASP A 173 -25.43 3.62 10.74
CA ASP A 173 -26.62 2.82 11.01
C ASP A 173 -27.90 3.67 10.99
N LEU A 174 -29.05 3.00 11.02
CA LEU A 174 -30.36 3.63 11.14
C LEU A 174 -30.59 4.18 12.55
N PRO A 175 -31.39 5.26 12.70
CA PRO A 175 -31.73 5.82 14.03
C PRO A 175 -32.54 4.83 14.84
N LEU A 176 -32.06 4.49 16.03
CA LEU A 176 -32.75 3.64 17.00
C LEU A 176 -33.51 4.42 18.08
N SER A 177 -33.38 5.75 18.12
CA SER A 177 -33.98 6.63 19.13
C SER A 177 -35.51 6.70 19.03
N SER A 178 -36.07 6.46 17.85
CA SER A 178 -37.51 6.38 17.65
C SER A 178 -37.96 4.93 17.50
N PRO A 179 -39.10 4.53 18.02
CA PRO A 179 -39.66 3.19 17.85
C PRO A 179 -40.09 2.98 16.40
N TRP A 180 -39.57 1.92 15.77
CA TRP A 180 -40.00 1.43 14.46
C TRP A 180 -39.82 -0.09 14.43
N GLN A 181 -40.56 -0.78 13.59
CA GLN A 181 -40.53 -2.24 13.46
C GLN A 181 -40.95 -2.70 12.05
N GLY A 182 -40.34 -3.79 11.60
CA GLY A 182 -40.61 -4.44 10.32
C GLY A 182 -39.66 -4.04 9.23
N LYS A 183 -39.37 -5.02 8.35
CA LYS A 183 -38.41 -4.91 7.23
C LYS A 183 -38.75 -3.74 6.30
N VAL A 184 -40.04 -3.57 5.96
CA VAL A 184 -40.48 -2.50 5.06
C VAL A 184 -40.19 -1.12 5.65
N GLU A 185 -40.37 -0.93 6.95
CA GLU A 185 -40.09 0.36 7.61
C GLU A 185 -38.58 0.59 7.67
N GLY A 186 -37.78 -0.45 7.96
CA GLY A 186 -36.31 -0.36 7.90
C GLY A 186 -35.81 0.08 6.52
N TYR A 187 -36.36 -0.47 5.44
CA TYR A 187 -36.01 -0.05 4.06
C TYR A 187 -36.42 1.40 3.78
N LYS A 188 -37.63 1.82 4.19
CA LYS A 188 -38.04 3.23 4.03
C LYS A 188 -37.09 4.20 4.74
N LEU A 189 -36.68 3.88 5.97
CA LEU A 189 -35.74 4.69 6.73
C LEU A 189 -34.39 4.75 6.03
N ALA A 190 -33.85 3.62 5.52
CA ALA A 190 -32.61 3.57 4.77
C ALA A 190 -32.67 4.39 3.47
N PHE A 191 -33.83 4.40 2.80
CA PHE A 191 -34.02 5.17 1.59
C PHE A 191 -34.26 6.67 1.87
N ALA A 192 -34.78 7.04 3.02
CA ALA A 192 -34.99 8.42 3.41
C ALA A 192 -33.73 9.13 3.97
N ILE A 193 -32.75 8.40 4.47
CA ILE A 193 -31.58 8.99 5.11
C ILE A 193 -30.67 9.71 4.11
N ALA A 194 -30.19 10.90 4.47
CA ALA A 194 -29.24 11.66 3.66
C ALA A 194 -27.82 11.18 3.88
N PRO A 195 -26.95 11.20 2.85
CA PRO A 195 -25.54 10.93 3.02
C PRO A 195 -24.87 12.07 3.81
N LEU A 196 -23.90 11.73 4.64
CA LEU A 196 -23.08 12.69 5.39
C LEU A 196 -22.04 13.38 4.49
N ARG A 197 -21.70 12.76 3.37
CA ARG A 197 -20.67 13.20 2.42
C ARG A 197 -21.01 12.73 1.01
N PRO A 198 -20.43 13.35 -0.04
CA PRO A 198 -20.55 12.84 -1.39
C PRO A 198 -19.99 11.40 -1.51
N PRO A 199 -20.57 10.56 -2.39
CA PRO A 199 -20.06 9.21 -2.62
C PRO A 199 -18.65 9.23 -3.22
N GLY A 200 -17.84 8.23 -2.88
CA GLY A 200 -16.49 8.07 -3.40
C GLY A 200 -15.40 8.87 -2.68
N VAL A 201 -15.76 9.79 -1.77
CA VAL A 201 -14.81 10.72 -1.17
C VAL A 201 -14.06 10.10 0.01
N ARG A 202 -14.76 9.37 0.88
CA ARG A 202 -14.13 8.81 2.10
C ARG A 202 -14.78 7.49 2.49
N PHE A 203 -13.95 6.59 3.00
CA PHE A 203 -14.39 5.36 3.64
C PHE A 203 -15.25 5.68 4.88
N GLN A 204 -16.47 5.15 4.93
CA GLN A 204 -17.36 5.21 6.07
C GLN A 204 -18.08 3.87 6.18
N TYR A 205 -17.66 3.05 7.14
CA TYR A 205 -18.36 1.80 7.42
C TYR A 205 -19.82 2.09 7.74
N SER A 206 -20.74 1.46 7.01
CA SER A 206 -22.17 1.72 7.10
C SER A 206 -22.99 0.44 6.94
N ASP A 207 -23.79 0.12 7.93
CA ASP A 207 -24.75 -0.98 7.87
C ASP A 207 -25.87 -0.69 6.87
N ILE A 208 -26.22 0.60 6.70
CA ILE A 208 -27.22 1.05 5.72
C ILE A 208 -26.85 0.61 4.31
N ASN A 209 -25.58 0.61 3.95
CA ASN A 209 -25.13 0.12 2.63
C ASN A 209 -25.64 -1.30 2.36
N PHE A 210 -25.50 -2.17 3.33
CA PHE A 210 -25.86 -3.57 3.18
C PHE A 210 -27.36 -3.81 3.41
N ILE A 211 -28.05 -2.97 4.18
CA ILE A 211 -29.52 -2.94 4.23
C ILE A 211 -30.07 -2.66 2.83
N VAL A 212 -29.54 -1.63 2.14
CA VAL A 212 -29.92 -1.28 0.77
C VAL A 212 -29.56 -2.38 -0.22
N LEU A 213 -28.36 -3.00 -0.13
CA LEU A 213 -27.98 -4.12 -0.98
C LEU A 213 -28.87 -5.35 -0.77
N GLY A 214 -29.26 -5.65 0.48
CA GLY A 214 -30.25 -6.71 0.75
C GLY A 214 -31.59 -6.43 0.08
N SER A 215 -32.09 -5.20 0.18
CA SER A 215 -33.31 -4.75 -0.54
C SER A 215 -33.17 -4.87 -2.06
N LEU A 216 -31.98 -4.55 -2.60
CA LEU A 216 -31.67 -4.67 -4.03
C LEU A 216 -31.77 -6.11 -4.51
N VAL A 217 -31.20 -7.07 -3.76
CA VAL A 217 -31.32 -8.51 -4.06
C VAL A 217 -32.78 -8.92 -4.07
N GLU A 218 -33.58 -8.56 -3.05
CA GLU A 218 -34.99 -8.89 -2.97
C GLU A 218 -35.80 -8.25 -4.12
N ARG A 219 -35.49 -7.01 -4.51
CA ARG A 219 -36.15 -6.31 -5.60
C ARG A 219 -35.92 -6.97 -6.96
N ILE A 220 -34.67 -7.33 -7.25
CA ILE A 220 -34.30 -7.90 -8.56
C ILE A 220 -34.80 -9.34 -8.69
N THR A 221 -34.76 -10.11 -7.59
CA THR A 221 -35.11 -11.54 -7.61
C THR A 221 -36.56 -11.85 -7.32
N GLY A 222 -37.29 -10.92 -6.67
CA GLY A 222 -38.63 -11.16 -6.13
C GLY A 222 -38.66 -12.15 -4.96
N MET A 223 -37.50 -12.46 -4.36
CA MET A 223 -37.32 -13.49 -3.34
C MET A 223 -36.78 -12.85 -2.05
N PRO A 224 -37.27 -13.22 -0.84
CA PRO A 224 -36.66 -12.81 0.42
C PRO A 224 -35.17 -13.19 0.47
N LEU A 225 -34.35 -12.35 1.15
CA LEU A 225 -32.89 -12.52 1.20
C LEU A 225 -32.47 -13.85 1.83
N ASP A 226 -33.15 -14.27 2.89
CA ASP A 226 -32.91 -15.55 3.55
C ASP A 226 -33.22 -16.77 2.66
N ASP A 227 -34.30 -16.73 1.90
CA ASP A 227 -34.65 -17.77 0.92
C ASP A 227 -33.64 -17.81 -0.24
N TYR A 228 -33.22 -16.61 -0.71
CA TYR A 228 -32.18 -16.51 -1.72
C TYR A 228 -30.85 -17.12 -1.23
N ALA A 229 -30.41 -16.73 -0.04
CA ALA A 229 -29.20 -17.24 0.58
C ALA A 229 -29.26 -18.78 0.75
N ALA A 230 -30.36 -19.29 1.28
CA ALA A 230 -30.56 -20.71 1.48
C ALA A 230 -30.43 -21.48 0.18
N ARG A 231 -31.09 -21.01 -0.90
CA ARG A 231 -31.18 -21.71 -2.17
C ARG A 231 -29.90 -21.62 -3.02
N TYR A 232 -29.27 -20.46 -3.07
CA TYR A 232 -28.21 -20.16 -4.03
C TYR A 232 -26.80 -20.08 -3.45
N ILE A 233 -26.66 -20.09 -2.11
CA ILE A 233 -25.37 -20.01 -1.42
C ILE A 233 -25.20 -21.19 -0.47
N ILE A 234 -26.10 -21.34 0.50
CA ILE A 234 -25.97 -22.29 1.62
C ILE A 234 -26.10 -23.76 1.15
N GLN A 235 -27.19 -24.08 0.42
CA GLN A 235 -27.43 -25.43 -0.06
C GLN A 235 -26.39 -25.90 -1.09
N PRO A 236 -25.97 -25.11 -2.09
CA PRO A 236 -24.92 -25.52 -3.02
C PRO A 236 -23.59 -25.84 -2.33
N LEU A 237 -23.19 -25.08 -1.30
CA LEU A 237 -22.00 -25.33 -0.51
C LEU A 237 -22.16 -26.50 0.48
N GLY A 238 -23.39 -26.93 0.77
CA GLY A 238 -23.69 -28.03 1.70
C GLY A 238 -23.51 -27.61 3.18
N LEU A 239 -23.70 -26.33 3.50
CA LEU A 239 -23.60 -25.81 4.87
C LEU A 239 -24.81 -26.31 5.69
N LYS A 240 -24.55 -26.86 6.88
CA LYS A 240 -25.54 -27.58 7.69
C LYS A 240 -26.13 -26.72 8.78
N HIS A 241 -25.33 -25.86 9.37
CA HIS A 241 -25.68 -25.03 10.53
C HIS A 241 -25.68 -23.52 10.21
N THR A 242 -25.77 -23.18 8.91
CA THR A 242 -25.75 -21.79 8.43
C THR A 242 -27.15 -21.38 7.97
N ARG A 243 -27.75 -20.35 8.57
CA ARG A 243 -29.01 -19.77 8.14
C ARG A 243 -29.39 -18.50 8.89
N PHE A 244 -30.31 -17.73 8.33
CA PHE A 244 -31.10 -16.78 9.08
C PHE A 244 -32.18 -17.49 9.92
N LEU A 245 -32.65 -16.85 10.99
CA LEU A 245 -33.74 -17.33 11.82
C LEU A 245 -33.58 -18.81 12.21
N PRO A 246 -32.59 -19.14 13.05
CA PRO A 246 -32.32 -20.51 13.42
C PRO A 246 -33.54 -21.16 14.11
N PRO A 247 -33.83 -22.47 13.84
CA PRO A 247 -34.98 -23.13 14.44
C PRO A 247 -34.80 -23.34 15.94
N ALA A 248 -35.90 -23.47 16.66
CA ALA A 248 -35.89 -23.68 18.11
C ALA A 248 -35.06 -24.89 18.55
N SER A 249 -34.93 -25.92 17.71
CA SER A 249 -34.09 -27.10 17.97
C SER A 249 -32.59 -26.78 18.06
N TRP A 250 -32.12 -25.63 17.53
CA TRP A 250 -30.71 -25.24 17.57
C TRP A 250 -30.35 -24.40 18.80
N ILE A 251 -31.34 -23.84 19.52
CA ILE A 251 -31.10 -22.89 20.63
C ILE A 251 -30.08 -23.45 21.64
N ALA A 252 -30.17 -24.74 21.95
CA ALA A 252 -29.22 -25.37 22.90
C ALA A 252 -27.77 -25.36 22.43
N SER A 253 -27.53 -25.34 21.11
CA SER A 253 -26.18 -25.28 20.52
C SER A 253 -25.72 -23.86 20.22
N ILE A 254 -26.61 -22.86 20.29
CA ILE A 254 -26.26 -21.46 20.00
C ILE A 254 -25.60 -20.79 21.22
N ALA A 255 -24.50 -20.08 20.99
CA ALA A 255 -23.89 -19.22 21.99
C ALA A 255 -24.79 -18.00 22.27
N PRO A 256 -25.20 -17.71 23.53
CA PRO A 256 -25.90 -16.48 23.85
C PRO A 256 -25.01 -15.26 23.62
N THR A 257 -25.62 -14.11 23.29
CA THR A 257 -24.88 -12.87 23.06
C THR A 257 -24.87 -11.95 24.28
N GLN A 258 -25.91 -11.20 24.53
CA GLN A 258 -25.96 -10.33 25.71
C GLN A 258 -27.35 -10.25 26.34
N TRP A 259 -27.41 -9.71 27.56
CA TRP A 259 -28.66 -9.30 28.19
C TRP A 259 -29.21 -8.02 27.52
N GLU A 260 -30.46 -8.06 27.12
CA GLU A 260 -31.24 -6.89 26.74
C GLU A 260 -32.16 -6.50 27.89
N HIS A 261 -32.13 -5.22 28.27
CA HIS A 261 -32.87 -4.69 29.42
C HIS A 261 -34.03 -3.78 29.02
N GLY A 262 -35.17 -3.95 29.62
CA GLY A 262 -36.33 -3.04 29.52
C GLY A 262 -36.85 -2.86 28.08
N GLU A 263 -37.09 -1.59 27.67
CA GLU A 263 -37.60 -1.27 26.33
C GLU A 263 -36.65 -1.63 25.15
N ALA A 264 -35.38 -1.84 25.43
CA ALA A 264 -34.40 -2.28 24.39
C ALA A 264 -34.68 -3.70 23.90
N ALA A 265 -35.36 -4.52 24.69
CA ALA A 265 -35.86 -5.83 24.27
C ALA A 265 -36.97 -5.78 23.19
N PHE A 266 -37.38 -4.58 22.80
CA PHE A 266 -38.35 -4.37 21.73
C PHE A 266 -37.79 -4.87 20.38
N GLY A 267 -38.48 -5.82 19.78
CA GLY A 267 -38.11 -6.42 18.48
C GLY A 267 -37.73 -7.90 18.55
N VAL A 268 -37.80 -8.55 19.69
CA VAL A 268 -37.71 -10.02 19.77
C VAL A 268 -39.01 -10.63 19.24
N VAL A 269 -38.93 -11.37 18.14
CA VAL A 269 -40.07 -11.96 17.46
C VAL A 269 -40.81 -12.91 18.41
N GLY A 270 -42.10 -12.69 18.57
CA GLY A 270 -43.01 -13.51 19.42
C GLY A 270 -43.32 -12.92 20.78
N SER A 271 -42.73 -11.79 21.18
CA SER A 271 -43.01 -11.13 22.44
C SER A 271 -44.00 -9.95 22.27
N LYS A 272 -45.18 -10.06 22.81
CA LYS A 272 -46.11 -8.95 22.87
C LYS A 272 -45.93 -8.06 24.11
N THR A 273 -45.16 -8.53 25.08
CA THR A 273 -44.79 -7.78 26.29
C THR A 273 -43.60 -8.44 26.96
N PHE A 274 -42.49 -7.75 27.13
CA PHE A 274 -41.41 -8.17 28.00
C PHE A 274 -41.43 -7.36 29.29
N PRO A 275 -41.87 -7.91 30.38
CA PRO A 275 -41.51 -7.42 31.68
C PRO A 275 -40.21 -8.10 32.11
N GLY A 276 -39.05 -7.52 31.81
CA GLY A 276 -37.80 -8.04 32.35
C GLY A 276 -36.68 -8.17 31.35
N ASP A 277 -35.54 -8.54 31.84
CA ASP A 277 -34.33 -8.74 31.09
C ASP A 277 -34.38 -10.05 30.29
N VAL A 278 -33.87 -10.04 29.05
CA VAL A 278 -33.86 -11.20 28.15
C VAL A 278 -32.42 -11.45 27.67
N MET A 279 -31.91 -12.69 27.87
CA MET A 279 -30.69 -13.16 27.24
C MET A 279 -30.94 -13.47 25.77
N LEU A 280 -30.28 -12.74 24.86
CA LEU A 280 -30.37 -12.98 23.43
C LEU A 280 -29.66 -14.30 23.07
N ARG A 281 -30.44 -15.30 22.63
CA ARG A 281 -29.94 -16.61 22.20
C ARG A 281 -30.82 -17.14 21.06
N GLY A 282 -30.23 -17.33 19.88
CA GLY A 282 -30.97 -17.68 18.67
C GLY A 282 -31.79 -16.52 18.08
N VAL A 283 -31.60 -15.35 18.61
CA VAL A 283 -32.15 -14.07 18.12
C VAL A 283 -30.97 -13.18 17.79
N VAL A 284 -30.99 -12.48 16.65
CA VAL A 284 -29.90 -11.63 16.19
C VAL A 284 -29.55 -10.54 17.19
N HIS A 285 -28.28 -10.38 17.47
CA HIS A 285 -27.75 -9.38 18.39
C HIS A 285 -27.97 -7.95 17.88
N ASP A 286 -27.74 -7.73 16.59
CA ASP A 286 -27.85 -6.43 15.96
C ASP A 286 -29.28 -5.85 16.11
N PRO A 287 -29.46 -4.68 16.76
CA PRO A 287 -30.79 -4.15 17.05
C PRO A 287 -31.55 -3.70 15.80
N THR A 288 -30.86 -3.20 14.77
CA THR A 288 -31.46 -2.80 13.51
C THR A 288 -32.01 -4.01 12.77
N SER A 289 -31.19 -5.07 12.62
CA SER A 289 -31.62 -6.31 12.01
C SER A 289 -32.75 -6.98 12.80
N ARG A 290 -32.70 -6.96 14.14
CA ARG A 290 -33.72 -7.49 15.01
C ARG A 290 -35.07 -6.76 14.80
N ARG A 291 -35.08 -5.41 14.72
CA ARG A 291 -36.27 -4.61 14.38
C ARG A 291 -36.80 -4.93 12.97
N MET A 292 -35.90 -5.29 12.03
CA MET A 292 -36.29 -5.72 10.68
C MET A 292 -36.81 -7.15 10.61
N GLY A 293 -36.92 -7.87 11.75
CA GLY A 293 -37.42 -9.24 11.82
C GLY A 293 -36.31 -10.32 11.74
N GLY A 294 -35.06 -9.97 11.94
CA GLY A 294 -33.94 -10.88 12.02
C GLY A 294 -33.29 -11.27 10.68
N VAL A 295 -33.78 -10.68 9.57
CA VAL A 295 -33.24 -10.90 8.22
C VAL A 295 -32.92 -9.55 7.58
N ALA A 296 -31.64 -9.19 7.56
CA ALA A 296 -31.18 -7.97 6.93
C ALA A 296 -29.84 -8.19 6.22
N GLY A 297 -29.53 -7.38 5.23
CA GLY A 297 -28.32 -7.56 4.41
C GLY A 297 -27.03 -7.35 5.18
N HIS A 298 -27.07 -6.68 6.33
CA HIS A 298 -25.87 -6.35 7.13
C HIS A 298 -25.63 -7.31 8.31
N ALA A 299 -26.68 -8.00 8.81
CA ALA A 299 -26.62 -8.90 9.98
C ALA A 299 -27.81 -9.85 10.04
N GLY A 300 -27.70 -10.94 10.81
CA GLY A 300 -28.78 -11.91 11.06
C GLY A 300 -28.44 -13.36 10.69
N LEU A 301 -27.31 -13.61 10.06
CA LEU A 301 -26.83 -14.96 9.76
C LEU A 301 -26.31 -15.62 11.04
N PHE A 302 -26.65 -16.91 11.23
CA PHE A 302 -26.06 -17.80 12.23
C PHE A 302 -25.27 -18.88 11.53
N SER A 303 -24.12 -19.30 12.13
CA SER A 303 -23.26 -20.36 11.57
C SER A 303 -22.38 -20.97 12.65
N ASP A 304 -21.77 -22.13 12.35
CA ASP A 304 -20.68 -22.71 13.12
C ASP A 304 -19.33 -22.59 12.38
N ALA A 305 -18.25 -22.92 13.07
CA ALA A 305 -16.90 -22.74 12.51
C ALA A 305 -16.60 -23.75 11.37
N ASP A 306 -17.19 -24.91 11.37
CA ASP A 306 -17.01 -25.92 10.31
C ASP A 306 -17.68 -25.48 9.00
N ASP A 307 -18.88 -24.93 9.04
CA ASP A 307 -19.57 -24.38 7.87
C ASP A 307 -18.81 -23.17 7.29
N VAL A 308 -18.29 -22.30 8.18
CA VAL A 308 -17.43 -21.18 7.73
C VAL A 308 -16.15 -21.68 7.08
N ALA A 309 -15.55 -22.78 7.58
CA ALA A 309 -14.38 -23.40 6.98
C ALA A 309 -14.69 -23.98 5.57
N VAL A 310 -15.85 -24.63 5.42
CA VAL A 310 -16.33 -25.11 4.10
C VAL A 310 -16.51 -23.94 3.13
N TYR A 311 -17.10 -22.83 3.57
CA TYR A 311 -17.23 -21.63 2.76
C TYR A 311 -15.85 -21.07 2.34
N ALA A 312 -14.95 -20.90 3.30
CA ALA A 312 -13.60 -20.34 3.07
C ALA A 312 -12.79 -21.20 2.10
N GLN A 313 -12.74 -22.53 2.31
CA GLN A 313 -11.99 -23.42 1.45
C GLN A 313 -12.56 -23.45 0.02
N ASN A 314 -13.90 -23.56 -0.16
CA ASN A 314 -14.48 -23.50 -1.50
C ASN A 314 -14.21 -22.17 -2.22
N LEU A 315 -14.13 -21.06 -1.50
CA LEU A 315 -13.76 -19.76 -2.05
C LEU A 315 -12.30 -19.79 -2.53
N LEU A 316 -11.35 -20.24 -1.68
CA LEU A 316 -9.93 -20.34 -2.03
C LEU A 316 -9.70 -21.33 -3.19
N ASP A 317 -10.34 -22.50 -3.16
CA ASP A 317 -10.29 -23.49 -4.25
C ASP A 317 -10.75 -22.87 -5.59
N ARG A 318 -11.82 -22.06 -5.56
CA ARG A 318 -12.34 -21.37 -6.76
C ARG A 318 -11.33 -20.37 -7.31
N LEU A 319 -10.68 -19.58 -6.46
CA LEU A 319 -9.62 -18.66 -6.84
C LEU A 319 -8.41 -19.40 -7.41
N ALA A 320 -8.02 -20.51 -6.78
CA ALA A 320 -6.91 -21.35 -7.24
C ALA A 320 -7.22 -22.15 -8.52
N GLY A 321 -8.47 -22.11 -9.02
CA GLY A 321 -8.91 -22.91 -10.18
C GLY A 321 -9.08 -24.41 -9.88
N GLN A 322 -9.15 -24.78 -8.60
CA GLN A 322 -9.42 -26.13 -8.14
C GLN A 322 -10.93 -26.45 -8.20
N PRO A 323 -11.32 -27.73 -8.16
CA PRO A 323 -12.72 -28.11 -8.06
C PRO A 323 -13.40 -27.48 -6.84
N SER A 324 -14.44 -26.70 -7.07
CA SER A 324 -15.13 -25.96 -6.02
C SER A 324 -16.63 -25.87 -6.29
N LYS A 325 -17.41 -25.87 -5.21
CA LYS A 325 -18.86 -25.61 -5.23
C LYS A 325 -19.20 -24.13 -5.00
N PHE A 326 -18.21 -23.26 -4.87
CA PHE A 326 -18.47 -21.83 -4.66
C PHE A 326 -19.33 -21.28 -5.80
N PRO A 327 -20.40 -20.52 -5.49
CA PRO A 327 -21.44 -20.22 -6.48
C PRO A 327 -21.09 -19.12 -7.50
N LEU A 328 -19.87 -18.57 -7.43
CA LEU A 328 -19.35 -17.61 -8.40
C LEU A 328 -18.33 -18.28 -9.33
N SER A 329 -18.27 -17.82 -10.59
CA SER A 329 -17.19 -18.15 -11.50
C SER A 329 -15.89 -17.52 -10.98
N ARG A 330 -14.75 -18.09 -11.36
CA ARG A 330 -13.44 -17.61 -10.93
C ARG A 330 -13.23 -16.13 -11.25
N ILE A 331 -13.56 -15.71 -12.48
CA ILE A 331 -13.36 -14.32 -12.92
C ILE A 331 -14.20 -13.30 -12.12
N VAL A 332 -15.42 -13.69 -11.73
CA VAL A 332 -16.29 -12.84 -10.90
C VAL A 332 -15.80 -12.82 -9.45
N LEU A 333 -15.31 -13.95 -8.96
CA LEU A 333 -14.75 -14.03 -7.61
C LEU A 333 -13.43 -13.27 -7.50
N GLU A 334 -12.54 -13.35 -8.50
CA GLU A 334 -11.32 -12.53 -8.56
C GLU A 334 -11.66 -11.04 -8.47
N LYS A 335 -12.71 -10.60 -9.21
CA LYS A 335 -13.22 -9.23 -9.10
C LYS A 335 -13.81 -8.92 -7.71
N MET A 336 -14.51 -9.87 -7.09
CA MET A 336 -15.12 -9.68 -5.78
C MET A 336 -14.10 -9.44 -4.68
N VAL A 337 -12.92 -10.04 -4.76
CA VAL A 337 -11.88 -9.99 -3.73
C VAL A 337 -10.74 -9.03 -4.06
N ALA A 338 -10.72 -8.45 -5.26
CA ALA A 338 -9.77 -7.41 -5.66
C ALA A 338 -10.05 -6.08 -4.95
N PRO A 339 -9.06 -5.18 -4.83
CA PRO A 339 -9.29 -3.81 -4.40
C PRO A 339 -10.22 -3.08 -5.36
N GLU A 340 -11.39 -2.66 -4.88
CA GLU A 340 -12.47 -2.07 -5.70
C GLU A 340 -12.98 -0.74 -5.14
N GLN A 341 -12.30 -0.21 -4.11
CA GLN A 341 -12.60 1.13 -3.59
C GLN A 341 -12.37 2.21 -4.65
N PRO A 342 -12.95 3.41 -4.50
CA PRO A 342 -12.60 4.54 -5.36
C PRO A 342 -11.10 4.81 -5.36
N VAL A 343 -10.56 5.25 -6.49
CA VAL A 343 -9.10 5.47 -6.64
C VAL A 343 -8.53 6.47 -5.64
N THR A 344 -9.33 7.45 -5.19
CA THR A 344 -8.96 8.36 -4.11
C THR A 344 -9.16 7.76 -2.71
N GLY A 345 -9.63 6.52 -2.64
CA GLY A 345 -9.91 5.85 -1.36
C GLY A 345 -8.67 5.24 -0.77
N VAL A 346 -8.31 5.66 0.44
CA VAL A 346 -7.14 5.17 1.19
C VAL A 346 -7.37 3.83 1.88
N ALA A 347 -8.62 3.48 2.23
CA ALA A 347 -8.94 2.17 2.78
C ALA A 347 -9.14 1.16 1.66
N LEU A 348 -8.29 0.14 1.58
CA LEU A 348 -8.41 -0.91 0.56
C LEU A 348 -9.59 -1.83 0.89
N ARG A 349 -10.61 -1.79 0.04
CA ARG A 349 -11.83 -2.58 0.19
C ARG A 349 -12.12 -3.36 -1.09
N ALA A 350 -12.47 -4.61 -0.91
CA ALA A 350 -13.10 -5.43 -1.94
C ALA A 350 -14.64 -5.37 -1.80
N PHE A 351 -15.37 -6.07 -2.64
CA PHE A 351 -16.82 -6.09 -2.56
C PHE A 351 -17.30 -6.93 -1.36
N GLY A 352 -17.62 -6.21 -0.28
CA GLY A 352 -18.02 -6.77 1.00
C GLY A 352 -16.89 -7.27 1.88
N TRP A 353 -15.67 -7.37 1.38
CA TRP A 353 -14.48 -7.80 2.12
C TRP A 353 -13.59 -6.62 2.50
N ASP A 354 -12.86 -6.79 3.57
CA ASP A 354 -11.81 -5.91 4.04
C ASP A 354 -10.46 -6.44 3.57
N ILE A 355 -9.61 -5.57 3.04
CA ILE A 355 -8.25 -5.91 2.61
C ILE A 355 -7.25 -5.19 3.52
N ASP A 356 -7.30 -3.85 3.53
CA ASP A 356 -6.46 -3.03 4.38
C ASP A 356 -7.17 -1.72 4.73
N SER A 357 -7.76 -1.68 5.92
CA SER A 357 -8.52 -0.57 6.46
C SER A 357 -8.39 -0.54 7.98
N PRO A 358 -8.95 0.46 8.69
CA PRO A 358 -8.97 0.45 10.15
C PRO A 358 -9.60 -0.79 10.80
N TYR A 359 -10.31 -1.61 10.02
CA TYR A 359 -10.96 -2.84 10.49
C TYR A 359 -10.16 -4.12 10.22
N SER A 360 -8.99 -4.05 9.55
CA SER A 360 -8.17 -5.21 9.14
C SER A 360 -7.28 -5.78 10.25
N THR A 361 -7.49 -5.39 11.48
CA THR A 361 -6.65 -5.81 12.62
C THR A 361 -6.64 -7.32 12.88
N ASN A 362 -7.67 -8.05 12.40
CA ASN A 362 -7.74 -9.51 12.46
C ASN A 362 -6.82 -10.22 11.44
N ARG A 363 -6.22 -9.49 10.51
CA ARG A 363 -5.13 -9.97 9.64
C ARG A 363 -3.85 -10.26 10.43
N GLY A 364 -3.65 -9.57 11.56
CA GLY A 364 -2.35 -9.55 12.24
C GLY A 364 -1.33 -8.69 11.46
N GLY A 365 -0.06 -8.87 11.77
CA GLY A 365 1.04 -8.15 11.15
C GLY A 365 1.86 -9.00 10.17
N LEU A 366 1.55 -10.29 10.02
CA LEU A 366 2.34 -11.23 9.21
C LEU A 366 1.63 -11.73 7.96
N PHE A 367 0.29 -11.71 7.91
CA PHE A 367 -0.41 -11.97 6.65
C PHE A 367 -0.26 -10.78 5.71
N PRO A 368 -0.02 -11.03 4.41
CA PRO A 368 0.26 -9.98 3.44
C PRO A 368 -0.97 -9.10 3.16
N VAL A 369 -0.75 -7.86 2.72
CA VAL A 369 -1.79 -7.04 2.10
C VAL A 369 -2.21 -7.71 0.79
N GLY A 370 -3.54 -7.90 0.60
CA GLY A 370 -4.11 -8.70 -0.50
C GLY A 370 -4.73 -10.00 0.00
N SER A 371 -4.35 -10.47 1.19
CA SER A 371 -5.24 -11.29 1.99
C SER A 371 -6.44 -10.45 2.42
N PHE A 372 -7.59 -11.05 2.62
CA PHE A 372 -8.84 -10.37 2.88
C PHE A 372 -9.69 -11.11 3.90
N GLY A 373 -10.60 -10.38 4.52
CA GLY A 373 -11.47 -10.96 5.52
C GLY A 373 -12.54 -10.01 6.01
N HIS A 374 -13.18 -10.34 7.11
CA HIS A 374 -14.15 -9.51 7.78
C HIS A 374 -14.31 -9.88 9.26
N THR A 375 -14.82 -8.95 10.06
CA THR A 375 -15.12 -9.17 11.47
C THR A 375 -16.61 -9.04 11.74
N GLY A 376 -17.11 -9.71 12.80
CA GLY A 376 -18.45 -9.53 13.36
C GLY A 376 -18.36 -8.90 14.74
N PHE A 377 -19.34 -8.04 15.05
CA PHE A 377 -19.43 -7.30 16.31
C PHE A 377 -19.51 -8.24 17.53
N THR A 378 -20.21 -9.34 17.41
CA THR A 378 -20.37 -10.36 18.44
C THR A 378 -19.08 -11.05 18.89
N GLY A 379 -18.03 -10.97 18.07
CA GLY A 379 -16.72 -11.60 18.32
C GLY A 379 -16.27 -12.55 17.22
N THR A 380 -17.01 -12.68 16.13
CA THR A 380 -16.71 -13.55 15.00
C THR A 380 -15.72 -12.89 14.02
N SER A 381 -14.90 -13.68 13.33
CA SER A 381 -14.03 -13.23 12.24
C SER A 381 -13.64 -14.37 11.31
N LEU A 382 -13.40 -14.02 10.06
CA LEU A 382 -12.80 -14.84 9.01
C LEU A 382 -11.74 -13.99 8.30
N TRP A 383 -10.54 -14.55 8.13
CA TRP A 383 -9.48 -13.99 7.31
C TRP A 383 -8.92 -15.05 6.38
N MET A 384 -8.67 -14.73 5.12
CA MET A 384 -8.24 -15.65 4.07
C MET A 384 -7.06 -15.08 3.31
N ASP A 385 -6.09 -15.92 2.98
CA ASP A 385 -4.97 -15.59 2.13
C ASP A 385 -4.92 -16.55 0.93
N PRO A 386 -5.26 -16.07 -0.28
CA PRO A 386 -5.24 -16.92 -1.46
C PRO A 386 -3.84 -17.33 -1.91
N VAL A 387 -2.79 -16.60 -1.49
CA VAL A 387 -1.42 -16.92 -1.89
C VAL A 387 -0.88 -18.13 -1.13
N SER A 388 -1.14 -18.20 0.17
CA SER A 388 -0.72 -19.31 1.02
C SER A 388 -1.77 -20.41 1.16
N ASP A 389 -2.91 -20.31 0.45
CA ASP A 389 -4.08 -21.19 0.62
C ASP A 389 -4.42 -21.41 2.10
N SER A 390 -4.58 -20.28 2.82
CA SER A 390 -4.79 -20.30 4.26
C SER A 390 -6.01 -19.49 4.67
N TYR A 391 -6.67 -19.94 5.74
CA TYR A 391 -7.73 -19.17 6.39
C TYR A 391 -7.69 -19.32 7.91
N ILE A 392 -8.15 -18.26 8.60
CA ILE A 392 -8.27 -18.20 10.04
C ILE A 392 -9.70 -17.84 10.39
N ILE A 393 -10.31 -18.70 11.19
CA ILE A 393 -11.65 -18.51 11.73
C ILE A 393 -11.55 -18.39 13.23
N VAL A 394 -12.10 -17.30 13.78
CA VAL A 394 -12.29 -17.11 15.21
C VAL A 394 -13.76 -16.80 15.46
N LEU A 395 -14.50 -17.75 16.01
CA LEU A 395 -15.88 -17.52 16.40
C LEU A 395 -15.97 -17.44 17.93
N ALA A 396 -16.41 -16.30 18.42
CA ALA A 396 -16.58 -16.02 19.84
C ALA A 396 -17.87 -15.21 20.06
N ASN A 397 -18.40 -15.30 21.27
CA ASN A 397 -19.49 -14.43 21.74
C ASN A 397 -18.94 -13.39 22.74
N ALA A 398 -18.01 -12.54 22.26
CA ALA A 398 -17.28 -11.57 23.09
C ALA A 398 -18.17 -10.46 23.69
N VAL A 399 -19.43 -10.38 23.28
CA VAL A 399 -20.44 -9.49 23.86
C VAL A 399 -21.16 -10.10 25.08
N HIS A 400 -20.92 -11.39 25.35
CA HIS A 400 -21.59 -12.10 26.45
C HIS A 400 -20.85 -11.89 27.80
N PRO A 401 -21.56 -11.64 28.93
CA PRO A 401 -23.00 -11.44 29.00
C PRO A 401 -23.44 -9.98 28.86
N ASP A 402 -22.54 -8.97 29.08
CA ASP A 402 -22.93 -7.57 29.36
C ASP A 402 -22.48 -6.56 28.26
N GLY A 403 -22.19 -7.03 27.05
CA GLY A 403 -21.78 -6.18 25.95
C GLY A 403 -20.30 -6.31 25.54
N PRO A 404 -19.84 -5.52 24.54
CA PRO A 404 -18.55 -5.73 23.87
C PRO A 404 -17.36 -5.42 24.77
N LYS A 405 -16.38 -6.33 24.84
CA LYS A 405 -15.14 -6.21 25.62
C LYS A 405 -13.87 -6.06 24.79
N GLY A 406 -14.01 -5.96 23.47
CA GLY A 406 -12.91 -5.67 22.52
C GLY A 406 -11.88 -6.79 22.42
N ILE A 407 -12.03 -7.70 21.43
CA ILE A 407 -11.09 -8.80 21.16
C ILE A 407 -10.24 -8.57 19.90
N THR A 408 -10.14 -7.34 19.43
CA THR A 408 -9.41 -6.99 18.22
C THR A 408 -7.95 -7.44 18.28
N THR A 409 -7.25 -7.16 19.39
CA THR A 409 -5.86 -7.57 19.59
C THR A 409 -5.73 -9.10 19.63
N LEU A 410 -6.68 -9.82 20.24
CA LEU A 410 -6.67 -11.27 20.28
C LEU A 410 -6.71 -11.87 18.87
N ARG A 411 -7.60 -11.37 18.01
CA ARG A 411 -7.72 -11.86 16.64
C ARG A 411 -6.41 -11.67 15.86
N GLY A 412 -5.77 -10.50 16.00
CA GLY A 412 -4.46 -10.24 15.38
C GLY A 412 -3.37 -11.16 15.92
N ASN A 413 -3.32 -11.40 17.23
CA ASN A 413 -2.33 -12.30 17.84
C ASN A 413 -2.52 -13.75 17.39
N ILE A 414 -3.77 -14.22 17.21
CA ILE A 414 -4.06 -15.54 16.65
C ILE A 414 -3.56 -15.63 15.21
N ALA A 415 -3.82 -14.60 14.40
CA ALA A 415 -3.37 -14.56 13.03
C ALA A 415 -1.84 -14.59 12.91
N ASP A 416 -1.14 -13.81 13.76
CA ASP A 416 0.32 -13.81 13.79
C ASP A 416 0.90 -15.15 14.23
N ALA A 417 0.32 -15.77 15.27
CA ALA A 417 0.75 -17.09 15.74
C ALA A 417 0.53 -18.17 14.65
N ALA A 418 -0.59 -18.10 13.93
CA ALA A 418 -0.87 -18.98 12.80
C ALA A 418 0.13 -18.75 11.67
N ALA A 419 0.39 -17.51 11.29
CA ALA A 419 1.33 -17.18 10.24
C ALA A 419 2.75 -17.68 10.54
N VAL A 420 3.22 -17.51 11.77
CA VAL A 420 4.54 -18.03 12.22
C VAL A 420 4.62 -19.53 12.02
N GLU A 421 3.60 -20.28 12.47
CA GLU A 421 3.60 -21.74 12.40
C GLU A 421 3.49 -22.25 10.97
N LEU A 422 2.74 -21.54 10.11
CA LEU A 422 2.58 -21.87 8.70
C LEU A 422 3.76 -21.39 7.83
N GLY A 423 4.74 -20.70 8.43
CA GLY A 423 5.86 -20.12 7.68
C GLY A 423 5.44 -18.99 6.74
N ILE A 424 4.30 -18.34 7.02
CA ILE A 424 3.82 -17.19 6.27
C ILE A 424 4.54 -15.95 6.79
N HIS A 425 5.33 -15.34 5.94
CA HIS A 425 5.98 -14.08 6.21
C HIS A 425 5.38 -13.04 5.28
N ALA A 426 5.11 -11.84 5.80
CA ALA A 426 4.77 -10.70 4.96
C ALA A 426 5.98 -10.39 4.07
N ASP A 427 6.06 -11.09 2.93
CA ASP A 427 6.92 -10.68 1.84
C ASP A 427 6.24 -9.48 1.16
N GLY A 428 6.43 -8.32 1.78
CA GLY A 428 5.77 -7.08 1.37
C GLY A 428 6.11 -6.65 -0.05
N GLY A 429 7.20 -7.19 -0.64
CA GLY A 429 7.68 -6.76 -1.93
C GLY A 429 6.74 -7.11 -3.10
N SER A 430 6.33 -8.37 -3.24
CA SER A 430 5.60 -8.80 -4.43
C SER A 430 4.14 -8.33 -4.45
N LEU A 431 3.47 -8.32 -3.30
CA LEU A 431 2.07 -7.94 -3.23
C LEU A 431 1.89 -6.42 -3.19
N ALA A 432 2.78 -5.72 -2.48
CA ALA A 432 2.86 -4.27 -2.52
C ALA A 432 3.06 -3.78 -3.97
N ALA A 433 3.95 -4.39 -4.73
CA ALA A 433 4.16 -4.07 -6.14
C ALA A 433 2.90 -4.31 -6.99
N HIS A 434 2.14 -5.39 -6.73
CA HIS A 434 0.89 -5.66 -7.44
C HIS A 434 -0.21 -4.63 -7.12
N ILE A 435 -0.37 -4.24 -5.87
CA ILE A 435 -1.36 -3.22 -5.47
C ILE A 435 -0.93 -1.85 -5.99
N THR A 436 0.35 -1.51 -5.92
CA THR A 436 0.89 -0.29 -6.53
C THR A 436 0.64 -0.29 -8.03
N GLY A 437 0.99 -1.35 -8.74
CA GLY A 437 0.73 -1.48 -10.17
C GLY A 437 -0.75 -1.43 -10.54
N TYR A 438 -1.64 -1.98 -9.71
CA TYR A 438 -3.09 -1.85 -9.87
C TYR A 438 -3.55 -0.40 -9.71
N ASN A 439 -3.11 0.29 -8.65
CA ASN A 439 -3.45 1.69 -8.42
C ASN A 439 -2.86 2.60 -9.50
N GLU A 440 -1.66 2.33 -9.98
CA GLU A 440 -1.05 3.03 -11.11
C GLU A 440 -1.85 2.83 -12.40
N SER A 441 -2.32 1.60 -12.67
CA SER A 441 -3.18 1.32 -13.83
C SER A 441 -4.52 2.05 -13.75
N LEU A 442 -5.10 2.18 -12.55
CA LEU A 442 -6.32 2.97 -12.34
C LEU A 442 -6.06 4.47 -12.49
N SER A 443 -4.93 4.97 -11.98
CA SER A 443 -4.48 6.35 -12.19
C SER A 443 -4.23 6.62 -13.66
N GLY A 444 -3.54 5.74 -14.36
CA GLY A 444 -3.33 5.80 -15.80
C GLY A 444 -4.63 5.83 -16.61
N MET A 445 -5.65 5.06 -16.18
CA MET A 445 -6.98 5.12 -16.82
C MET A 445 -7.69 6.47 -16.63
N ARG A 446 -7.45 7.17 -15.53
CA ARG A 446 -8.01 8.52 -15.31
C ARG A 446 -7.31 9.59 -16.13
N HIS A 447 -6.02 9.43 -16.36
CA HIS A 447 -5.22 10.27 -17.24
C HIS A 447 -5.26 9.79 -18.70
N TRP A 448 -6.29 9.05 -19.09
CA TRP A 448 -6.44 8.50 -20.44
C TRP A 448 -6.57 9.57 -21.53
N SER A 449 -6.73 10.81 -21.16
CA SER A 449 -6.53 11.96 -22.05
C SER A 449 -5.08 12.45 -22.06
N ALA A 450 -4.27 12.05 -21.07
CA ALA A 450 -2.84 12.25 -21.07
C ALA A 450 -2.21 11.08 -21.82
N ARG A 451 -1.70 11.38 -22.93
CA ARG A 451 -0.94 10.65 -23.90
C ARG A 451 -0.05 9.54 -23.31
N ASN A 452 0.02 8.43 -23.98
CA ASN A 452 1.29 7.79 -24.26
C ASN A 452 2.00 8.64 -25.31
N GLY A 453 2.42 9.85 -24.94
CA GLY A 453 3.15 10.75 -25.81
C GLY A 453 4.62 10.43 -25.68
N GLU A 454 5.28 10.19 -26.77
CA GLU A 454 6.72 10.15 -26.84
C GLU A 454 7.25 11.53 -26.45
N VAL A 455 7.77 11.65 -25.23
CA VAL A 455 8.50 12.84 -24.80
C VAL A 455 9.87 12.79 -25.43
N GLN A 456 10.22 13.84 -26.15
CA GLN A 456 11.59 14.07 -26.60
C GLN A 456 12.30 14.90 -25.51
N THR A 457 13.35 14.34 -24.92
CA THR A 457 14.20 15.06 -23.99
C THR A 457 15.04 16.11 -24.70
N GLY A 458 15.72 16.97 -23.97
CA GLY A 458 16.55 18.03 -24.60
C GLY A 458 17.58 17.48 -25.58
N ILE A 459 18.17 16.30 -25.32
CA ILE A 459 19.11 15.67 -26.26
C ILE A 459 18.39 15.20 -27.53
N ASP A 460 17.20 14.60 -27.42
CA ASP A 460 16.43 14.15 -28.58
C ASP A 460 16.00 15.32 -29.47
N VAL A 461 15.62 16.45 -28.84
CA VAL A 461 15.28 17.69 -29.53
C VAL A 461 16.49 18.23 -30.27
N LEU A 462 17.64 18.28 -29.61
CA LEU A 462 18.90 18.76 -30.20
C LEU A 462 19.30 17.95 -31.44
N GLU A 463 19.18 16.59 -31.36
CA GLU A 463 19.43 15.71 -32.50
C GLU A 463 18.41 15.94 -33.64
N SER A 464 17.11 16.00 -33.29
CA SER A 464 16.04 16.19 -34.29
C SER A 464 16.15 17.53 -35.05
N ASP A 465 16.68 18.56 -34.40
CA ASP A 465 16.92 19.88 -34.95
C ASP A 465 18.35 20.01 -35.57
N HIS A 466 19.03 18.86 -35.81
CA HIS A 466 20.37 18.79 -36.44
C HIS A 466 21.40 19.65 -35.72
N PHE A 467 21.38 19.70 -34.39
CA PHE A 467 22.30 20.49 -33.56
C PHE A 467 22.32 21.99 -33.87
N ALA A 468 21.18 22.55 -34.28
CA ALA A 468 21.08 23.95 -34.72
C ALA A 468 21.56 24.93 -33.65
N GLU A 469 21.24 24.68 -32.37
CA GLU A 469 21.71 25.51 -31.24
C GLU A 469 23.24 25.56 -31.18
N PHE A 470 23.93 24.47 -31.42
CA PHE A 470 25.39 24.44 -31.44
C PHE A 470 25.97 25.11 -32.70
N ALA A 471 25.26 25.02 -33.81
CA ALA A 471 25.67 25.74 -35.02
C ALA A 471 25.62 27.26 -34.79
N ASP A 472 24.56 27.74 -34.15
CA ASP A 472 24.41 29.14 -33.80
C ASP A 472 25.46 29.61 -32.78
N LEU A 473 25.78 28.78 -31.78
CA LEU A 473 26.87 29.06 -30.85
C LEU A 473 28.25 29.06 -31.54
N ALA A 474 28.53 28.10 -32.44
CA ALA A 474 29.78 28.08 -33.21
C ALA A 474 29.95 29.38 -34.04
N HIS A 475 28.84 29.88 -34.65
CA HIS A 475 28.90 31.16 -35.35
C HIS A 475 29.28 32.35 -34.45
N LYS A 476 28.88 32.34 -33.18
CA LYS A 476 29.27 33.39 -32.20
C LYS A 476 30.76 33.30 -31.81
N HIS A 477 31.38 32.10 -32.01
CA HIS A 477 32.77 31.82 -31.66
C HIS A 477 33.68 31.61 -32.92
N ASP A 478 33.47 32.40 -33.97
CA ASP A 478 34.27 32.42 -35.18
C ASP A 478 34.41 31.02 -35.87
N GLY A 479 33.40 30.20 -35.78
CA GLY A 479 33.34 28.85 -36.34
C GLY A 479 34.04 27.77 -35.54
N HIS A 480 34.37 28.02 -34.29
CA HIS A 480 34.90 27.04 -33.33
C HIS A 480 34.02 26.96 -32.10
N LEU A 481 33.81 25.76 -31.58
CA LEU A 481 33.00 25.56 -30.37
C LEU A 481 33.59 24.46 -29.49
N LYS A 482 34.24 24.86 -28.41
CA LYS A 482 34.76 23.92 -27.39
C LYS A 482 33.71 23.67 -26.32
N LEU A 483 33.28 22.42 -26.23
CA LEU A 483 32.29 21.99 -25.25
C LEU A 483 32.88 21.26 -24.07
N GLY A 484 32.33 21.55 -22.88
CA GLY A 484 32.35 20.67 -21.73
C GLY A 484 30.97 19.97 -21.60
N LEU A 485 30.90 18.82 -20.97
CA LEU A 485 29.65 18.12 -20.68
C LEU A 485 29.60 17.66 -19.24
N LEU A 486 28.61 18.14 -18.48
CA LEU A 486 28.24 17.62 -17.16
C LEU A 486 27.15 16.56 -17.33
N THR A 487 27.47 15.30 -16.99
CA THR A 487 26.54 14.18 -17.15
C THR A 487 26.88 12.99 -16.26
N ASN A 488 25.99 12.03 -16.25
CA ASN A 488 26.10 10.73 -15.58
C ASN A 488 25.34 9.67 -16.41
N PRO A 489 25.04 8.44 -15.91
CA PRO A 489 24.34 7.42 -16.71
C PRO A 489 22.95 7.83 -17.21
N THR A 490 22.32 8.85 -16.61
CA THR A 490 21.01 9.33 -17.04
C THR A 490 21.05 10.15 -18.31
N GLY A 491 22.24 10.65 -18.73
CA GLY A 491 22.45 11.37 -19.95
C GLY A 491 22.45 10.43 -21.16
N VAL A 492 21.24 10.09 -21.61
CA VAL A 492 20.99 9.23 -22.78
C VAL A 492 19.85 9.79 -23.62
N ASP A 493 19.91 9.50 -24.94
CA ASP A 493 18.82 9.77 -25.88
C ASP A 493 17.71 8.70 -25.78
N ALA A 494 16.62 8.85 -26.54
CA ALA A 494 15.53 7.87 -26.62
C ALA A 494 15.99 6.49 -27.13
N GLY A 495 17.10 6.40 -27.82
CA GLY A 495 17.75 5.16 -28.28
C GLY A 495 18.71 4.56 -27.25
N SER A 496 18.79 5.14 -26.04
CA SER A 496 19.74 4.74 -24.97
C SER A 496 21.22 4.93 -25.33
N ARG A 497 21.54 5.80 -26.30
CA ARG A 497 22.92 6.21 -26.58
C ARG A 497 23.34 7.29 -25.59
N ARG A 498 24.56 7.20 -25.07
CA ARG A 498 25.07 8.20 -24.13
C ARG A 498 25.20 9.56 -24.79
N THR A 499 24.75 10.61 -24.13
CA THR A 499 24.94 11.99 -24.59
C THR A 499 26.42 12.30 -24.89
N ILE A 500 27.35 11.66 -24.14
CA ILE A 500 28.79 11.74 -24.42
C ILE A 500 29.08 11.33 -25.87
N ASP A 501 28.58 10.17 -26.30
CA ASP A 501 28.85 9.63 -27.64
C ASP A 501 28.17 10.44 -28.74
N VAL A 502 26.93 10.90 -28.49
CA VAL A 502 26.16 11.77 -29.38
C VAL A 502 26.92 13.09 -29.63
N LEU A 503 27.40 13.74 -28.57
CA LEU A 503 28.12 15.02 -28.73
C LEU A 503 29.51 14.82 -29.32
N PHE A 504 30.20 13.73 -28.96
CA PHE A 504 31.55 13.46 -29.43
C PHE A 504 31.61 13.06 -30.91
N HIS A 505 30.61 12.35 -31.40
CA HIS A 505 30.60 11.85 -32.78
C HIS A 505 29.62 12.61 -33.66
N ASP A 506 28.32 12.64 -33.30
CA ASP A 506 27.27 13.11 -34.20
C ASP A 506 27.22 14.65 -34.29
N ALA A 507 27.30 15.33 -33.14
CA ALA A 507 27.33 16.79 -33.10
C ALA A 507 28.62 17.33 -33.74
N ALA A 508 29.76 16.70 -33.47
CA ALA A 508 31.03 17.09 -34.09
C ALA A 508 31.05 16.89 -35.64
N ALA A 509 30.33 15.88 -36.14
CA ALA A 509 30.18 15.66 -37.57
C ALA A 509 29.16 16.66 -38.20
N ALA A 510 28.12 17.05 -37.48
CA ALA A 510 27.08 17.95 -37.96
C ALA A 510 27.48 19.45 -37.93
N VAL A 511 28.28 19.85 -36.93
CA VAL A 511 28.71 21.24 -36.71
C VAL A 511 30.21 21.36 -36.90
N PRO A 512 30.70 21.87 -38.03
CA PRO A 512 32.13 22.07 -38.26
C PRO A 512 32.79 22.93 -37.17
N GLY A 513 33.91 22.49 -36.64
CA GLY A 513 34.64 23.17 -35.57
C GLY A 513 34.18 22.93 -34.15
N LEU A 514 33.10 22.15 -33.95
CA LEU A 514 32.68 21.67 -32.61
C LEU A 514 33.60 20.57 -32.10
N ALA A 515 34.02 20.68 -30.85
CA ALA A 515 34.80 19.65 -30.16
C ALA A 515 34.35 19.52 -28.69
N LEU A 516 33.88 18.35 -28.32
CA LEU A 516 33.71 17.98 -26.90
C LEU A 516 35.09 17.67 -26.34
N THR A 517 35.54 18.38 -25.30
CA THR A 517 36.93 18.31 -24.80
C THR A 517 37.04 17.88 -23.34
N THR A 518 36.00 18.07 -22.55
CA THR A 518 36.04 17.85 -21.10
C THR A 518 34.67 17.29 -20.60
N LEU A 519 34.75 16.28 -19.78
CA LEU A 519 33.56 15.74 -19.07
C LEU A 519 33.65 16.15 -17.60
N PHE A 520 32.48 16.43 -17.04
CA PHE A 520 32.30 16.62 -15.61
C PHE A 520 31.31 15.58 -15.08
N SER A 521 31.56 15.07 -13.90
CA SER A 521 30.61 14.15 -13.25
C SER A 521 30.14 14.70 -11.91
N PRO A 522 28.81 14.65 -11.64
CA PRO A 522 28.23 15.10 -10.37
C PRO A 522 28.42 14.03 -9.29
N GLU A 523 27.68 14.18 -8.19
CA GLU A 523 27.54 13.15 -7.15
C GLU A 523 27.22 11.79 -7.80
N HIS A 524 27.73 10.72 -7.18
CA HIS A 524 27.72 9.34 -7.69
C HIS A 524 28.67 9.07 -8.88
N GLY A 525 29.36 10.09 -9.41
CA GLY A 525 30.33 9.96 -10.49
C GLY A 525 29.74 9.66 -11.87
N ILE A 526 30.60 9.57 -12.89
CA ILE A 526 30.18 9.35 -14.29
C ILE A 526 29.50 7.98 -14.49
N SER A 527 29.75 7.00 -13.63
CA SER A 527 29.12 5.68 -13.66
C SER A 527 27.84 5.57 -12.82
N GLY A 528 27.51 6.60 -12.03
CA GLY A 528 26.34 6.59 -11.12
C GLY A 528 26.42 5.57 -9.98
N SER A 529 27.59 4.97 -9.73
CA SER A 529 27.72 3.81 -8.84
C SER A 529 28.39 4.11 -7.50
N TYR A 530 28.92 5.32 -7.31
CA TYR A 530 29.59 5.70 -6.08
C TYR A 530 28.63 6.31 -5.07
N ASP A 531 28.63 5.79 -3.84
CA ASP A 531 27.75 6.25 -2.76
C ASP A 531 28.53 6.96 -1.62
N GLN A 532 29.80 7.26 -1.86
CA GLN A 532 30.67 7.99 -0.93
C GLN A 532 31.44 9.07 -1.69
N PRO A 533 31.63 10.27 -1.11
CA PRO A 533 32.43 11.32 -1.73
C PRO A 533 33.92 10.95 -1.84
N GLY A 534 34.64 11.68 -2.67
CA GLY A 534 36.07 11.43 -2.89
C GLY A 534 36.36 10.60 -4.17
N VAL A 535 35.44 10.65 -5.14
CA VAL A 535 35.65 10.01 -6.45
C VAL A 535 36.75 10.76 -7.21
N PRO A 536 37.83 10.09 -7.61
CA PRO A 536 38.94 10.75 -8.32
C PRO A 536 38.55 11.11 -9.76
N ASN A 537 39.30 12.06 -10.33
CA ASN A 537 39.26 12.31 -11.77
C ASN A 537 39.66 11.04 -12.54
N SER A 538 39.05 10.86 -13.71
CA SER A 538 39.25 9.67 -14.54
C SER A 538 39.27 10.03 -16.03
N THR A 539 39.23 9.02 -16.88
CA THR A 539 39.13 9.16 -18.34
C THR A 539 37.98 8.29 -18.82
N ASP A 540 37.13 8.84 -19.69
CA ASP A 540 36.10 8.02 -20.36
C ASP A 540 36.79 7.07 -21.35
N THR A 541 36.60 5.78 -21.19
CA THR A 541 37.35 4.76 -21.96
C THR A 541 36.97 4.69 -23.43
N ALA A 542 35.76 5.13 -23.78
CA ALA A 542 35.28 5.09 -25.18
C ALA A 542 35.79 6.28 -25.99
N THR A 543 35.86 7.47 -25.40
CA THR A 543 36.21 8.70 -26.10
C THR A 543 37.63 9.19 -25.79
N GLY A 544 38.26 8.70 -24.72
CA GLY A 544 39.57 9.17 -24.24
C GLY A 544 39.49 10.55 -23.55
N LEU A 545 38.31 11.12 -23.33
CA LEU A 545 38.12 12.44 -22.73
C LEU A 545 38.39 12.41 -21.21
N PRO A 546 39.01 13.50 -20.67
CA PRO A 546 39.19 13.63 -19.23
C PRO A 546 37.84 13.84 -18.55
N VAL A 547 37.62 13.16 -17.41
CA VAL A 547 36.47 13.29 -16.53
C VAL A 547 36.91 13.99 -15.25
N ILE A 548 36.42 15.18 -15.01
CA ILE A 548 36.61 15.94 -13.78
C ILE A 548 35.48 15.60 -12.83
N SER A 549 35.85 14.98 -11.70
CA SER A 549 34.89 14.63 -10.66
C SER A 549 34.56 15.84 -9.78
N LEU A 550 33.27 16.10 -9.58
CA LEU A 550 32.74 17.08 -8.65
C LEU A 550 32.20 16.43 -7.37
N TYR A 551 32.36 15.11 -7.23
CA TYR A 551 31.96 14.40 -6.02
C TYR A 551 33.10 14.29 -5.02
N SER A 552 33.43 15.44 -4.41
CA SER A 552 34.53 15.57 -3.44
C SER A 552 34.03 15.74 -2.01
N ALA A 553 34.92 15.46 -1.06
CA ALA A 553 34.67 15.65 0.37
C ALA A 553 34.62 17.14 0.75
N THR A 554 35.27 18.04 -0.02
CA THR A 554 35.34 19.46 0.28
C THR A 554 34.41 20.29 -0.58
N ALA A 555 33.77 21.31 0.02
CA ALA A 555 32.85 22.21 -0.69
C ALA A 555 33.53 22.96 -1.87
N ALA A 556 34.82 23.27 -1.75
CA ALA A 556 35.55 23.97 -2.80
C ALA A 556 35.76 23.10 -4.05
N GLU A 557 36.05 21.81 -3.86
CA GLU A 557 36.28 20.87 -4.95
C GLU A 557 35.00 20.36 -5.61
N ARG A 558 33.83 20.60 -4.99
CA ARG A 558 32.52 20.36 -5.62
C ARG A 558 32.14 21.41 -6.65
N ARG A 559 32.91 22.49 -6.74
CA ARG A 559 32.71 23.58 -7.71
C ARG A 559 33.61 23.40 -8.92
N PRO A 560 33.13 23.68 -10.15
CA PRO A 560 34.00 23.65 -11.29
C PRO A 560 35.08 24.75 -11.18
N SER A 561 36.31 24.42 -11.56
CA SER A 561 37.39 25.38 -11.59
C SER A 561 37.09 26.51 -12.61
N LEU A 562 37.24 27.77 -12.17
CA LEU A 562 36.99 28.90 -13.05
C LEU A 562 37.91 28.90 -14.26
N ASP A 563 39.15 28.44 -14.11
CA ASP A 563 40.11 28.33 -15.23
C ASP A 563 39.67 27.26 -16.24
N THR A 564 39.10 26.15 -15.74
CA THR A 564 38.55 25.12 -16.65
C THR A 564 37.36 25.67 -17.42
N ILE A 565 36.45 26.39 -16.76
CA ILE A 565 35.26 26.94 -17.41
C ILE A 565 35.64 28.03 -18.44
N ARG A 566 36.61 28.88 -18.15
CA ARG A 566 37.09 29.90 -19.10
C ARG A 566 37.73 29.36 -20.37
N ASN A 567 38.20 28.11 -20.33
CA ASN A 567 38.78 27.46 -21.49
C ASN A 567 37.73 26.73 -22.39
N LEU A 568 36.44 26.87 -22.04
CA LEU A 568 35.30 26.30 -22.76
C LEU A 568 34.43 27.43 -23.28
N ASP A 569 33.88 27.27 -24.48
CA ASP A 569 32.93 28.22 -25.04
C ASP A 569 31.53 27.97 -24.47
N ALA A 570 31.19 26.67 -24.26
CA ALA A 570 29.94 26.32 -23.59
C ALA A 570 30.12 25.04 -22.73
N VAL A 571 29.28 24.93 -21.70
CA VAL A 571 29.11 23.68 -20.94
C VAL A 571 27.69 23.19 -21.11
N VAL A 572 27.58 21.98 -21.65
CA VAL A 572 26.32 21.27 -21.78
C VAL A 572 26.03 20.53 -20.48
N ILE A 573 24.80 20.56 -20.01
CA ILE A 573 24.35 19.81 -18.82
C ILE A 573 23.23 18.89 -19.23
N ASP A 574 23.39 17.59 -18.99
CA ASP A 574 22.41 16.55 -19.26
C ASP A 574 22.33 15.59 -18.08
N LEU A 575 21.37 15.85 -17.19
CA LEU A 575 21.16 15.13 -15.93
C LEU A 575 19.67 14.95 -15.66
N GLN A 576 19.30 13.75 -15.20
CA GLN A 576 17.96 13.48 -14.65
C GLN A 576 17.93 13.85 -13.16
N ASP A 577 17.17 14.89 -12.81
CA ASP A 577 16.92 15.27 -11.43
C ASP A 577 15.88 14.34 -10.76
N ALA A 578 15.85 14.34 -9.42
CA ALA A 578 14.86 13.58 -8.62
C ALA A 578 13.61 14.39 -8.23
N GLY A 579 13.53 15.68 -8.54
CA GLY A 579 12.39 16.54 -8.22
C GLY A 579 12.31 16.98 -6.76
N VAL A 580 13.42 16.92 -6.03
CA VAL A 580 13.48 17.12 -4.58
C VAL A 580 14.63 18.04 -4.20
N ARG A 581 14.35 19.12 -3.43
CA ARG A 581 15.30 20.19 -3.04
C ARG A 581 16.67 19.68 -2.56
N PHE A 582 16.71 18.61 -1.79
CA PHE A 582 17.96 18.09 -1.25
C PHE A 582 18.69 17.10 -2.17
N TYR A 583 18.21 16.92 -3.41
CA TYR A 583 18.93 16.19 -4.42
C TYR A 583 19.95 17.10 -5.09
N THR A 584 21.23 16.74 -5.04
CA THR A 584 22.36 17.66 -5.18
C THR A 584 22.62 18.20 -6.61
N TYR A 585 21.87 17.74 -7.60
CA TYR A 585 22.09 18.17 -8.98
C TYR A 585 21.69 19.62 -9.22
N GLU A 586 20.66 20.15 -8.54
CA GLU A 586 20.36 21.60 -8.57
C GLU A 586 21.54 22.42 -8.05
N SER A 587 22.19 21.99 -6.96
CA SER A 587 23.35 22.68 -6.38
C SER A 587 24.53 22.71 -7.34
N VAL A 588 24.78 21.59 -8.05
CA VAL A 588 25.86 21.51 -9.03
C VAL A 588 25.57 22.43 -10.22
N VAL A 589 24.34 22.44 -10.74
CA VAL A 589 23.92 23.35 -11.83
C VAL A 589 24.14 24.81 -11.42
N ARG A 590 23.70 25.18 -10.21
CA ARG A 590 23.95 26.52 -9.67
C ARG A 590 25.44 26.88 -9.65
N TYR A 591 26.33 25.96 -9.26
CA TYR A 591 27.76 26.22 -9.24
C TYR A 591 28.31 26.45 -10.66
N PHE A 592 27.78 25.78 -11.67
CA PHE A 592 28.13 26.08 -13.07
C PHE A 592 27.62 27.44 -13.50
N LEU A 593 26.40 27.85 -13.13
CA LEU A 593 25.87 29.21 -13.42
C LEU A 593 26.73 30.30 -12.77
N GLU A 594 27.12 30.11 -11.49
CA GLU A 594 28.01 31.04 -10.77
C GLU A 594 29.40 31.17 -11.45
N ALA A 595 29.93 30.05 -11.95
CA ALA A 595 31.21 30.05 -12.67
C ALA A 595 31.07 30.67 -14.06
N ALA A 596 30.00 30.32 -14.78
CA ALA A 596 29.66 30.84 -16.12
C ALA A 596 29.45 32.33 -16.12
N SER A 597 28.74 32.88 -15.12
CA SER A 597 28.57 34.33 -14.92
C SER A 597 29.88 35.08 -14.85
N LYS A 598 30.93 34.49 -14.23
CA LYS A 598 32.27 35.09 -14.08
C LYS A 598 33.16 34.82 -15.29
N ALA A 599 32.91 33.76 -16.05
CA ALA A 599 33.74 33.36 -17.16
C ALA A 599 33.23 33.92 -18.50
N GLY A 600 31.93 34.19 -18.62
CA GLY A 600 31.23 34.50 -19.88
C GLY A 600 30.96 33.26 -20.72
N THR A 601 31.09 32.05 -20.16
CA THR A 601 30.87 30.76 -20.83
C THR A 601 29.37 30.47 -20.88
N GLU A 602 28.86 29.99 -22.02
CA GLU A 602 27.44 29.61 -22.17
C GLU A 602 27.16 28.32 -21.38
N ILE A 603 26.03 28.29 -20.66
CA ILE A 603 25.47 27.04 -20.10
C ILE A 603 24.32 26.58 -20.98
N VAL A 604 24.38 25.36 -21.49
CA VAL A 604 23.32 24.75 -22.30
C VAL A 604 22.74 23.56 -21.53
N ILE A 605 21.48 23.66 -21.08
CA ILE A 605 20.81 22.57 -20.38
C ILE A 605 19.95 21.78 -21.36
N LEU A 606 20.22 20.49 -21.49
CA LEU A 606 19.36 19.55 -22.20
C LEU A 606 18.32 19.05 -21.21
N ASP A 607 17.13 19.67 -21.23
CA ASP A 607 16.15 19.49 -20.16
C ASP A 607 15.50 18.11 -20.16
N ARG A 608 15.17 17.62 -18.95
CA ARG A 608 14.55 16.32 -18.68
C ARG A 608 13.33 16.46 -17.78
N PRO A 609 12.36 15.51 -17.86
CA PRO A 609 11.16 15.55 -17.02
C PRO A 609 11.47 15.61 -15.52
N ASN A 610 10.69 16.39 -14.78
CA ASN A 610 10.62 16.16 -13.34
C ASN A 610 9.92 14.80 -13.10
N PRO A 611 10.58 13.82 -12.45
CA PRO A 611 10.03 12.47 -12.37
C PRO A 611 8.79 12.37 -11.49
N LEU A 612 8.63 13.31 -10.56
CA LEU A 612 7.51 13.38 -9.60
C LEU A 612 6.36 14.25 -10.11
N ASN A 613 6.29 14.53 -11.39
CA ASN A 613 5.55 15.55 -12.12
C ASN A 613 5.89 17.01 -11.70
N GLY A 614 5.51 17.96 -12.51
CA GLY A 614 5.80 19.40 -12.26
C GLY A 614 4.60 20.17 -11.67
N ALA A 615 3.44 19.53 -11.54
CA ALA A 615 2.22 20.18 -11.06
C ALA A 615 2.18 20.32 -9.55
N PHE A 616 2.76 19.36 -8.81
CA PHE A 616 2.74 19.38 -7.36
C PHE A 616 3.91 20.14 -6.76
N VAL A 617 3.58 21.06 -5.84
CA VAL A 617 4.51 21.80 -5.00
C VAL A 617 4.16 21.49 -3.56
N GLN A 618 5.08 20.85 -2.82
CA GLN A 618 4.74 20.27 -1.51
C GLN A 618 5.90 20.41 -0.51
N GLY A 619 5.52 20.47 0.77
CA GLY A 619 6.44 20.50 1.89
C GLY A 619 6.98 21.88 2.23
N PRO A 620 7.68 22.02 3.36
CA PRO A 620 8.18 23.30 3.84
C PRO A 620 9.29 23.85 2.96
N ILE A 621 9.31 25.19 2.83
CA ILE A 621 10.43 25.93 2.27
C ILE A 621 11.53 25.99 3.32
N SER A 622 12.79 25.88 2.91
CA SER A 622 13.91 26.03 3.84
C SER A 622 14.06 27.46 4.34
N ASP A 623 14.55 27.59 5.57
CA ASP A 623 14.83 28.89 6.17
C ASP A 623 15.95 29.61 5.43
N PRO A 624 15.85 30.92 5.20
CA PRO A 624 16.94 31.70 4.65
C PRO A 624 18.19 31.63 5.56
N GLY A 625 19.37 31.49 4.95
CA GLY A 625 20.64 31.35 5.67
C GLY A 625 21.01 29.92 6.06
N THR A 626 20.23 28.94 5.62
CA THR A 626 20.53 27.50 5.79
C THR A 626 21.11 26.87 4.52
N GLU A 627 21.49 27.69 3.53
CA GLU A 627 21.98 27.23 2.23
C GLU A 627 23.23 26.35 2.41
N SER A 628 23.22 25.25 1.71
CA SER A 628 24.27 24.22 1.75
C SER A 628 24.31 23.43 0.44
N TYR A 629 25.18 22.41 0.37
CA TYR A 629 25.21 21.53 -0.80
C TYR A 629 23.92 20.72 -1.02
N VAL A 630 23.18 20.44 0.03
CA VAL A 630 21.90 19.71 0.01
C VAL A 630 20.69 20.66 0.19
N ASN A 631 20.88 21.95 0.10
CA ASN A 631 19.86 22.97 0.23
C ASN A 631 20.35 24.26 -0.44
N SER A 632 20.37 24.27 -1.77
CA SER A 632 21.00 25.38 -2.49
C SER A 632 20.19 26.68 -2.46
N MET A 633 18.87 26.57 -2.42
CA MET A 633 17.92 27.68 -2.47
C MET A 633 16.77 27.48 -1.48
N PRO A 634 16.14 28.56 -0.98
CA PRO A 634 14.95 28.48 -0.15
C PRO A 634 13.71 28.14 -0.97
N ILE A 635 13.60 26.89 -1.38
CA ILE A 635 12.48 26.34 -2.14
C ILE A 635 11.80 25.19 -1.38
N PRO A 636 10.58 24.79 -1.76
CA PRO A 636 9.88 23.65 -1.15
C PRO A 636 10.63 22.32 -1.31
N VAL A 637 10.37 21.38 -0.42
CA VAL A 637 10.96 20.03 -0.51
C VAL A 637 10.69 19.42 -1.89
N ARG A 638 9.46 19.49 -2.38
CA ARG A 638 9.06 19.09 -3.73
C ARG A 638 8.71 20.35 -4.51
N HIS A 639 9.61 20.80 -5.39
CA HIS A 639 9.54 22.11 -6.04
C HIS A 639 8.70 22.13 -7.33
N GLY A 640 8.44 20.97 -7.95
CA GLY A 640 7.62 20.86 -9.17
C GLY A 640 8.22 21.59 -10.38
N MET A 641 9.54 21.62 -10.53
CA MET A 641 10.26 22.24 -11.65
C MET A 641 11.21 21.23 -12.28
N THR A 642 11.51 21.40 -13.57
CA THR A 642 12.60 20.68 -14.24
C THR A 642 13.95 21.30 -13.90
N LEU A 643 15.05 20.61 -14.20
CA LEU A 643 16.40 21.14 -13.95
C LEU A 643 16.66 22.41 -14.77
N GLY A 644 16.14 22.47 -16.02
CA GLY A 644 16.22 23.68 -16.86
C GLY A 644 15.43 24.86 -16.27
N GLU A 645 14.24 24.60 -15.72
CA GLU A 645 13.42 25.60 -15.04
C GLU A 645 14.09 26.10 -13.74
N LEU A 646 14.67 25.18 -12.94
CA LEU A 646 15.46 25.55 -11.75
C LEU A 646 16.65 26.44 -12.09
N ALA A 647 17.39 26.12 -13.15
CA ALA A 647 18.51 26.94 -13.61
C ALA A 647 18.07 28.35 -13.99
N ARG A 648 16.95 28.49 -14.68
CA ARG A 648 16.37 29.82 -14.98
C ARG A 648 15.96 30.56 -13.72
N TYR A 649 15.30 29.87 -12.80
CA TYR A 649 14.89 30.42 -11.51
C TYR A 649 16.09 30.92 -10.71
N ASP A 650 17.13 30.09 -10.53
CA ASP A 650 18.34 30.45 -9.81
C ASP A 650 19.07 31.65 -10.47
N ASN A 651 19.18 31.64 -11.81
CA ASN A 651 19.82 32.71 -12.55
C ASN A 651 19.12 34.05 -12.32
N GLU A 652 17.80 34.07 -12.27
CA GLU A 652 16.97 35.24 -12.02
C GLU A 652 17.00 35.65 -10.55
N GLN A 653 16.69 34.72 -9.60
CA GLN A 653 16.57 35.05 -8.18
C GLN A 653 17.88 35.49 -7.56
N LEU A 654 18.99 34.90 -7.98
CA LEU A 654 20.33 35.23 -7.50
C LEU A 654 20.99 36.34 -8.34
N GLN A 655 20.31 36.85 -9.38
CA GLN A 655 20.81 37.87 -10.30
C GLN A 655 22.22 37.54 -10.84
N LEU A 656 22.42 36.27 -11.20
CA LEU A 656 23.72 35.78 -11.68
C LEU A 656 24.05 36.30 -13.07
N HIS A 657 23.05 36.53 -13.91
CA HIS A 657 23.21 36.96 -15.31
C HIS A 657 24.16 36.04 -16.10
N ALA A 658 24.18 34.77 -15.76
CA ALA A 658 24.94 33.77 -16.50
C ALA A 658 24.33 33.58 -17.90
N PRO A 659 25.16 33.47 -18.94
CA PRO A 659 24.67 33.05 -20.25
C PRO A 659 24.05 31.66 -20.15
N LEU A 660 22.75 31.53 -20.44
CA LEU A 660 21.98 30.30 -20.24
C LEU A 660 21.01 30.05 -21.36
N THR A 661 21.15 28.93 -22.03
CA THR A 661 20.20 28.36 -22.97
C THR A 661 19.61 27.07 -22.41
N VAL A 662 18.30 26.88 -22.51
CA VAL A 662 17.64 25.61 -22.16
C VAL A 662 17.03 25.03 -23.43
N VAL A 663 17.52 23.86 -23.84
CA VAL A 663 16.91 23.06 -24.91
C VAL A 663 15.72 22.34 -24.30
N ALA A 664 14.54 22.92 -24.51
CA ALA A 664 13.30 22.45 -23.90
C ALA A 664 12.84 21.11 -24.51
N MET A 665 12.25 20.28 -23.68
CA MET A 665 11.60 19.03 -24.12
C MET A 665 10.42 19.32 -25.08
N LYS A 666 10.15 18.37 -25.96
CA LYS A 666 8.91 18.33 -26.74
C LYS A 666 8.01 17.22 -26.22
N GLY A 667 6.73 17.51 -26.10
CA GLY A 667 5.73 16.53 -25.74
C GLY A 667 5.46 16.35 -24.22
N TRP A 668 6.32 16.81 -23.33
CA TRP A 668 6.10 16.74 -21.90
C TRP A 668 5.08 17.76 -21.42
N GLN A 669 4.20 17.31 -20.50
CA GLN A 669 3.26 18.18 -19.78
C GLN A 669 3.57 18.15 -18.29
N ARG A 670 3.34 19.24 -17.60
CA ARG A 670 3.68 19.41 -16.18
C ARG A 670 3.04 18.35 -15.28
N GLY A 671 1.82 17.89 -15.61
CA GLY A 671 1.12 16.84 -14.85
C GLY A 671 1.58 15.42 -15.12
N ASP A 672 2.52 15.19 -16.05
CA ASP A 672 3.00 13.86 -16.40
C ASP A 672 3.95 13.31 -15.35
N TRP A 673 3.71 12.07 -14.90
CA TRP A 673 4.67 11.30 -14.15
C TRP A 673 5.70 10.66 -15.09
N PHE A 674 6.87 10.31 -14.57
CA PHE A 674 7.97 9.78 -15.40
C PHE A 674 7.56 8.56 -16.24
N ASP A 675 6.79 7.64 -15.68
CA ASP A 675 6.31 6.42 -16.36
C ASP A 675 5.25 6.65 -17.44
N SER A 676 4.68 7.86 -17.51
CA SER A 676 3.76 8.25 -18.59
C SER A 676 4.45 8.89 -19.80
N ASN A 677 5.76 9.10 -19.73
CA ASN A 677 6.55 9.82 -20.73
C ASN A 677 7.08 8.94 -21.88
N GLY A 678 6.96 7.61 -21.75
CA GLY A 678 7.58 6.66 -22.69
C GLY A 678 9.10 6.51 -22.54
N LEU A 679 9.71 7.19 -21.56
CA LEU A 679 11.14 7.14 -21.30
C LEU A 679 11.50 5.94 -20.43
N THR A 680 12.70 5.39 -20.63
CA THR A 680 13.25 4.34 -19.76
C THR A 680 13.85 4.98 -18.51
N TRP A 681 13.51 4.43 -17.32
CA TRP A 681 14.13 4.83 -16.07
C TRP A 681 15.61 4.42 -16.05
N VAL A 682 16.48 5.39 -15.96
CA VAL A 682 17.91 5.19 -15.69
C VAL A 682 18.18 5.73 -14.28
N SER A 683 18.69 4.88 -13.40
CA SER A 683 18.92 5.22 -11.99
C SER A 683 19.84 6.44 -11.84
N PRO A 684 19.37 7.58 -11.32
CA PRO A 684 20.22 8.75 -11.12
C PRO A 684 21.20 8.59 -9.95
N SER A 685 20.91 7.62 -9.06
CA SER A 685 21.77 7.24 -7.93
C SER A 685 21.62 5.76 -7.61
N PRO A 686 22.55 5.16 -6.83
CA PRO A 686 22.48 3.75 -6.44
C PRO A 686 21.24 3.37 -5.63
N ASN A 687 20.57 4.37 -5.03
CA ASN A 687 19.40 4.21 -4.15
C ASN A 687 18.09 4.81 -4.69
N LEU A 688 18.06 5.24 -5.96
CA LEU A 688 16.85 5.63 -6.68
C LEU A 688 16.74 4.80 -7.97
N ARG A 689 16.41 3.52 -7.81
CA ARG A 689 16.48 2.52 -8.88
C ARG A 689 15.18 2.40 -9.68
N ASN A 690 14.10 2.95 -9.15
CA ASN A 690 12.78 2.97 -9.77
C ASN A 690 11.99 4.21 -9.34
N LEU A 691 10.84 4.43 -9.98
CA LEU A 691 10.01 5.59 -9.73
C LEU A 691 9.37 5.57 -8.32
N GLU A 692 9.07 4.40 -7.74
CA GLU A 692 8.45 4.30 -6.42
C GLU A 692 9.40 4.77 -5.32
N GLU A 693 10.68 4.41 -5.42
CA GLU A 693 11.74 4.93 -4.55
C GLU A 693 11.82 6.46 -4.64
N ALA A 694 11.71 7.03 -5.86
CA ALA A 694 11.72 8.47 -6.08
C ALA A 694 10.46 9.15 -5.52
N ILE A 695 9.27 8.55 -5.62
CA ILE A 695 8.01 9.07 -5.06
C ILE A 695 8.09 9.18 -3.53
N LEU A 696 8.70 8.21 -2.86
CA LEU A 696 8.83 8.18 -1.40
C LEU A 696 10.06 8.93 -0.88
N TYR A 697 11.01 9.29 -1.76
CA TYR A 697 12.22 10.02 -1.38
C TYR A 697 11.95 11.38 -0.72
N PRO A 698 10.98 12.22 -1.14
CA PRO A 698 10.65 13.46 -0.43
C PRO A 698 10.20 13.26 1.02
N ALA A 699 9.71 12.05 1.37
CA ALA A 699 9.33 11.68 2.74
C ALA A 699 10.51 11.13 3.53
N LEU A 700 11.08 10.01 3.07
CA LEU A 700 12.10 9.29 3.82
C LEU A 700 13.48 9.97 3.76
N GLY A 701 13.75 10.76 2.72
CA GLY A 701 14.93 11.63 2.68
C GLY A 701 14.97 12.59 3.86
N LEU A 702 13.86 13.18 4.28
CA LEU A 702 13.83 14.09 5.43
C LEU A 702 14.37 13.47 6.72
N ILE A 703 14.21 12.14 6.92
CA ILE A 703 14.69 11.45 8.11
C ILE A 703 16.00 10.68 7.89
N GLU A 704 16.54 10.68 6.68
CA GLU A 704 17.74 9.91 6.29
C GLU A 704 18.97 10.27 7.12
N THR A 705 19.12 11.53 7.48
CA THR A 705 20.26 12.01 8.28
C THR A 705 20.13 11.73 9.77
N THR A 706 19.00 11.20 10.21
CA THR A 706 18.77 10.77 11.60
C THR A 706 19.44 9.41 11.87
N ASN A 707 19.10 8.80 13.00
CA ASN A 707 19.53 7.43 13.30
C ASN A 707 18.47 6.38 12.92
N ILE A 708 17.80 6.60 11.81
CA ILE A 708 16.86 5.64 11.21
C ILE A 708 17.48 5.09 9.91
N SER A 709 17.40 3.78 9.70
CA SER A 709 17.64 3.23 8.38
C SER A 709 16.41 3.48 7.51
N VAL A 710 16.63 4.10 6.36
CA VAL A 710 15.57 4.35 5.34
C VAL A 710 15.61 3.28 4.23
N GLY A 711 16.02 2.06 4.56
CA GLY A 711 16.06 0.95 3.61
C GLY A 711 17.28 0.94 2.69
N ARG A 712 18.18 1.95 2.73
CA ARG A 712 19.44 1.92 1.96
C ARG A 712 20.30 0.74 2.40
N GLY A 713 20.93 0.09 1.43
CA GLY A 713 21.65 -1.19 1.65
C GLY A 713 20.73 -2.40 1.70
N THR A 714 19.51 -2.29 1.20
CA THR A 714 18.57 -3.39 0.96
C THR A 714 18.07 -3.32 -0.49
N ASP A 715 17.21 -4.26 -0.88
CA ASP A 715 16.59 -4.25 -2.21
C ASP A 715 15.51 -3.18 -2.38
N THR A 716 15.13 -2.47 -1.33
CA THR A 716 14.01 -1.52 -1.30
C THR A 716 14.36 -0.24 -0.54
N PRO A 717 15.37 0.53 -0.99
CA PRO A 717 15.69 1.83 -0.41
C PRO A 717 14.51 2.79 -0.55
N PHE A 718 14.30 3.61 0.46
CA PHE A 718 13.21 4.60 0.57
C PHE A 718 11.77 4.05 0.52
N GLU A 719 11.58 2.74 0.42
CA GLU A 719 10.26 2.13 0.53
C GLU A 719 9.98 1.58 1.94
N GLN A 720 10.98 1.55 2.80
CA GLN A 720 10.88 1.11 4.18
C GLN A 720 11.82 1.89 5.10
N PHE A 721 11.48 1.93 6.38
CA PHE A 721 12.33 2.53 7.40
C PHE A 721 12.27 1.74 8.70
N GLY A 722 13.35 1.80 9.50
CA GLY A 722 13.40 1.06 10.75
C GLY A 722 14.70 1.20 11.51
N ALA A 723 14.71 0.58 12.69
CA ALA A 723 15.88 0.47 13.57
C ALA A 723 15.74 -0.77 14.47
N PRO A 724 16.82 -1.24 15.12
CA PRO A 724 16.74 -2.42 16.01
C PRO A 724 15.82 -2.21 17.23
N TRP A 725 15.58 -0.96 17.63
CA TRP A 725 14.78 -0.59 18.80
C TRP A 725 13.32 -0.24 18.46
N ILE A 726 12.91 -0.27 17.21
CA ILE A 726 11.53 0.03 16.79
C ILE A 726 10.63 -1.20 16.97
N ASN A 727 9.41 -0.98 17.42
CA ASN A 727 8.30 -1.95 17.28
C ASN A 727 7.53 -1.61 15.99
N GLY A 728 7.91 -2.23 14.88
CA GLY A 728 7.33 -1.97 13.57
C GLY A 728 5.82 -2.18 13.52
N ARG A 729 5.29 -3.19 14.23
CA ARG A 729 3.84 -3.46 14.28
C ARG A 729 3.07 -2.30 14.91
N SER A 730 3.50 -1.86 16.09
CA SER A 730 2.82 -0.76 16.80
C SER A 730 2.89 0.53 16.01
N LEU A 731 4.02 0.79 15.36
CA LEU A 731 4.24 1.99 14.56
C LEU A 731 3.39 1.96 13.28
N ALA A 732 3.35 0.84 12.55
CA ALA A 732 2.51 0.69 11.35
C ALA A 732 1.02 0.82 11.69
N GLN A 733 0.56 0.22 12.80
CA GLN A 733 -0.81 0.38 13.26
C GLN A 733 -1.16 1.83 13.61
N PHE A 734 -0.23 2.56 14.22
CA PHE A 734 -0.43 3.98 14.53
C PHE A 734 -0.55 4.80 13.25
N LEU A 735 0.40 4.65 12.31
CA LEU A 735 0.40 5.40 11.05
C LEU A 735 -0.84 5.09 10.20
N ASN A 736 -1.31 3.83 10.16
CA ASN A 736 -2.56 3.49 9.47
C ASN A 736 -3.80 4.13 10.10
N ARG A 737 -3.79 4.43 11.41
CA ARG A 737 -4.89 5.15 12.08
C ARG A 737 -4.91 6.65 11.76
N ARG A 738 -3.79 7.19 11.28
CA ARG A 738 -3.71 8.58 10.79
C ARG A 738 -4.47 8.77 9.48
N ASP A 739 -4.80 7.68 8.78
CA ASP A 739 -5.56 7.64 7.53
C ASP A 739 -4.96 8.55 6.43
N LEU A 740 -3.63 8.52 6.30
CA LEU A 740 -2.88 9.35 5.37
C LEU A 740 -3.25 9.01 3.92
N PRO A 741 -3.56 10.03 3.09
CA PRO A 741 -3.91 9.80 1.71
C PRO A 741 -2.78 9.18 0.88
N GLY A 742 -3.12 8.20 0.03
CA GLY A 742 -2.20 7.64 -0.96
C GLY A 742 -1.18 6.65 -0.44
N VAL A 743 -1.19 6.28 0.86
CA VAL A 743 -0.25 5.30 1.43
C VAL A 743 -0.89 4.34 2.41
N ARG A 744 -0.23 3.21 2.62
CA ARG A 744 -0.51 2.22 3.68
C ARG A 744 0.80 1.71 4.27
N PHE A 745 0.74 1.25 5.52
CA PHE A 745 1.89 0.86 6.31
C PHE A 745 1.74 -0.54 6.84
N TYR A 746 2.79 -1.34 6.78
CA TYR A 746 2.83 -2.65 7.41
C TYR A 746 4.20 -2.93 8.03
N ALA A 747 4.19 -3.76 9.07
CA ALA A 747 5.42 -4.11 9.77
C ALA A 747 6.35 -4.90 8.86
N THR A 748 7.65 -4.59 8.92
CA THR A 748 8.70 -5.29 8.19
C THR A 748 9.91 -5.56 9.06
N GLN A 749 10.76 -6.46 8.61
CA GLN A 749 12.10 -6.67 9.14
C GLN A 749 13.10 -6.73 8.00
N PHE A 750 14.21 -6.04 8.15
CA PHE A 750 15.25 -6.01 7.13
C PHE A 750 16.64 -5.82 7.76
N THR A 751 17.67 -6.14 7.04
CA THR A 751 19.06 -6.02 7.48
C THR A 751 19.84 -5.23 6.46
N PRO A 752 20.21 -3.96 6.74
CA PRO A 752 20.99 -3.15 5.82
C PRO A 752 22.41 -3.71 5.64
N GLU A 753 22.98 -3.51 4.46
CA GLU A 753 24.39 -3.78 4.17
C GLU A 753 25.27 -2.53 4.45
N LYS A 754 26.59 -2.72 4.52
CA LYS A 754 27.52 -1.58 4.64
C LYS A 754 27.49 -0.73 3.36
N PRO A 755 27.65 0.60 3.48
CA PRO A 755 28.09 1.38 4.67
C PRO A 755 26.96 1.99 5.50
N TYR A 756 25.72 1.54 5.34
CA TYR A 756 24.53 2.21 5.89
C TYR A 756 24.30 1.95 7.39
N PRO A 757 23.46 2.79 8.05
CA PRO A 757 23.12 2.59 9.46
C PRO A 757 22.61 1.18 9.76
N TYR A 758 23.06 0.62 10.88
CA TYR A 758 22.71 -0.73 11.34
C TYR A 758 23.14 -1.87 10.41
N ALA A 759 24.18 -1.68 9.61
CA ALA A 759 24.69 -2.73 8.70
C ALA A 759 24.93 -4.05 9.44
N GLY A 760 24.35 -5.14 8.94
CA GLY A 760 24.44 -6.47 9.53
C GLY A 760 23.57 -6.69 10.77
N GLN A 761 22.76 -5.71 11.20
CA GLN A 761 21.80 -5.84 12.29
C GLN A 761 20.38 -5.91 11.76
N SER A 762 19.56 -6.76 12.36
CA SER A 762 18.13 -6.83 12.04
C SER A 762 17.42 -5.57 12.55
N CYS A 763 16.83 -4.80 11.65
CA CYS A 763 15.96 -3.68 11.94
C CYS A 763 14.51 -4.12 11.88
N SER A 764 13.73 -3.84 12.91
CA SER A 764 12.28 -3.88 12.85
C SER A 764 11.79 -2.51 12.41
N GLY A 765 10.80 -2.47 11.54
CA GLY A 765 10.38 -1.22 10.94
C GLY A 765 9.04 -1.29 10.24
N VAL A 766 8.86 -0.34 9.34
CA VAL A 766 7.63 -0.15 8.58
C VAL A 766 7.96 -0.08 7.09
N ARG A 767 7.25 -0.86 6.30
CA ARG A 767 7.18 -0.76 4.83
C ARG A 767 6.05 0.18 4.46
N ILE A 768 6.28 1.03 3.48
CA ILE A 768 5.30 1.95 2.92
C ILE A 768 4.82 1.40 1.58
N LEU A 769 3.51 1.36 1.39
CA LEU A 769 2.86 1.02 0.14
C LEU A 769 2.18 2.27 -0.40
N VAL A 770 2.58 2.73 -1.57
CA VAL A 770 1.89 3.80 -2.29
C VAL A 770 0.62 3.24 -2.92
N THR A 771 -0.53 3.74 -2.51
CA THR A 771 -1.83 3.31 -3.02
C THR A 771 -2.42 4.28 -4.05
N ASP A 772 -2.07 5.57 -3.96
CA ASP A 772 -2.38 6.58 -4.97
C ASP A 772 -1.40 7.75 -4.87
N ARG A 773 -0.47 7.83 -5.82
CA ARG A 773 0.56 8.88 -5.89
C ARG A 773 0.01 10.28 -6.18
N ASN A 774 -1.24 10.38 -6.73
CA ASN A 774 -1.82 11.68 -7.07
C ASN A 774 -2.43 12.40 -5.87
N VAL A 775 -2.66 11.70 -4.76
CA VAL A 775 -3.17 12.29 -3.52
C VAL A 775 -2.15 12.27 -2.39
N LEU A 776 -0.97 11.66 -2.64
CA LEU A 776 0.11 11.59 -1.66
C LEU A 776 0.81 12.94 -1.53
N ASP A 777 0.85 13.49 -0.31
CA ASP A 777 1.81 14.51 0.07
C ASP A 777 3.02 13.84 0.74
N ALA A 778 4.08 13.59 -0.06
CA ALA A 778 5.22 12.85 0.44
C ALA A 778 6.02 13.62 1.50
N PRO A 779 6.27 14.94 1.42
CA PRO A 779 6.85 15.70 2.52
C PRO A 779 6.03 15.65 3.82
N GLU A 780 4.70 15.77 3.75
CA GLU A 780 3.81 15.65 4.92
C GLU A 780 3.92 14.25 5.53
N LEU A 781 3.97 13.20 4.70
CA LEU A 781 4.25 11.84 5.15
C LEU A 781 5.56 11.74 5.95
N GLY A 782 6.62 12.45 5.51
CA GLY A 782 7.89 12.51 6.23
C GLY A 782 7.76 13.12 7.63
N ILE A 783 6.96 14.18 7.76
CA ILE A 783 6.66 14.82 9.05
C ILE A 783 5.81 13.90 9.95
N GLU A 784 4.81 13.22 9.40
CA GLU A 784 4.00 12.22 10.12
C GLU A 784 4.86 11.10 10.70
N ILE A 785 5.79 10.58 9.91
CA ILE A 785 6.72 9.54 10.35
C ILE A 785 7.65 10.07 11.45
N ALA A 786 8.24 11.26 11.28
CA ALA A 786 9.14 11.87 12.26
C ALA A 786 8.42 12.14 13.59
N SER A 787 7.20 12.66 13.54
CA SER A 787 6.36 12.91 14.71
C SER A 787 5.99 11.62 15.44
N ALA A 788 5.63 10.58 14.69
CA ALA A 788 5.36 9.26 15.26
C ALA A 788 6.60 8.67 15.94
N LEU A 789 7.76 8.74 15.28
CA LEU A 789 9.02 8.27 15.85
C LEU A 789 9.40 9.04 17.12
N HIS A 790 9.27 10.36 17.11
CA HIS A 790 9.53 11.20 18.29
C HIS A 790 8.58 10.88 19.44
N ARG A 791 7.31 10.66 19.15
CA ARG A 791 6.29 10.32 20.15
C ARG A 791 6.51 8.96 20.80
N PHE A 792 6.88 7.93 20.00
CA PHE A 792 7.05 6.57 20.52
C PHE A 792 8.43 6.30 21.11
N TYR A 793 9.45 7.04 20.64
CA TYR A 793 10.85 6.80 20.94
C TYR A 793 11.62 8.12 21.21
N PRO A 794 11.15 8.97 22.14
CA PRO A 794 11.74 10.30 22.35
C PRO A 794 13.22 10.26 22.77
N ASP A 795 13.62 9.23 23.51
CA ASP A 795 14.99 9.08 23.99
C ASP A 795 15.92 8.40 22.97
N GLN A 796 15.37 7.70 21.98
CA GLN A 796 16.14 6.94 20.99
C GLN A 796 16.25 7.66 19.65
N PHE A 797 15.19 8.36 19.22
CA PHE A 797 15.13 9.01 17.93
C PHE A 797 15.90 10.33 17.91
N ALA A 798 16.89 10.44 17.02
CA ALA A 798 17.74 11.64 16.89
C ALA A 798 17.07 12.73 16.03
N LEU A 799 15.91 13.22 16.44
CA LEU A 799 15.07 14.18 15.71
C LEU A 799 15.85 15.39 15.18
N GLN A 800 16.73 15.99 16.00
CA GLN A 800 17.45 17.22 15.64
C GLN A 800 18.32 17.08 14.38
N LYS A 801 18.78 15.86 14.07
CA LYS A 801 19.55 15.60 12.85
C LYS A 801 18.72 15.73 11.56
N MET A 802 17.39 15.62 11.65
CA MET A 802 16.49 15.82 10.53
C MET A 802 16.66 17.19 9.88
N ASN A 803 17.07 18.22 10.66
CA ASN A 803 17.23 19.59 10.15
C ASN A 803 18.29 19.71 9.05
N THR A 804 19.17 18.74 8.88
CA THR A 804 20.17 18.73 7.79
C THR A 804 19.51 18.81 6.41
N LEU A 805 18.42 18.07 6.20
CA LEU A 805 17.67 18.05 4.93
C LEU A 805 16.34 18.80 5.02
N LEU A 806 15.73 18.88 6.18
CA LEU A 806 14.54 19.69 6.42
C LEU A 806 14.84 21.20 6.25
N ALA A 807 15.95 21.65 6.84
CA ALA A 807 16.43 23.03 6.82
C ALA A 807 15.35 24.05 7.22
N ASN A 808 14.47 23.68 8.18
CA ASN A 808 13.38 24.53 8.66
C ASN A 808 13.18 24.32 10.17
N HIS A 809 13.60 25.35 10.96
CA HIS A 809 13.55 25.29 12.41
C HIS A 809 12.12 25.32 12.95
N THR A 810 11.23 26.10 12.32
CA THR A 810 9.83 26.20 12.77
C THR A 810 9.14 24.83 12.73
N VAL A 811 9.33 24.09 11.66
CA VAL A 811 8.77 22.72 11.52
C VAL A 811 9.42 21.76 12.50
N LEU A 812 10.75 21.82 12.66
CA LEU A 812 11.48 20.97 13.61
C LEU A 812 11.05 21.20 15.06
N ASP A 813 10.88 22.46 15.46
CA ASP A 813 10.42 22.84 16.79
C ASP A 813 8.98 22.40 17.05
N ALA A 814 8.11 22.51 16.06
CA ALA A 814 6.73 22.06 16.14
C ALA A 814 6.64 20.52 16.33
N ILE A 815 7.44 19.74 15.58
CA ILE A 815 7.54 18.27 15.79
C ILE A 815 8.06 17.99 17.21
N SER A 816 9.10 18.71 17.66
CA SER A 816 9.69 18.52 18.98
C SER A 816 8.70 18.86 20.11
N SER A 817 7.81 19.80 19.88
CA SER A 817 6.76 20.22 20.80
C SER A 817 5.56 19.25 20.81
N GLY A 818 5.48 18.34 19.85
CA GLY A 818 4.42 17.36 19.72
C GLY A 818 3.15 17.90 19.06
N ASP A 819 3.28 18.96 18.27
CA ASP A 819 2.18 19.49 17.47
C ASP A 819 1.69 18.44 16.45
N ASP A 820 0.40 18.52 16.09
CA ASP A 820 -0.16 17.59 15.12
C ASP A 820 0.43 17.83 13.72
N PRO A 821 0.93 16.79 13.03
CA PRO A 821 1.54 16.93 11.70
C PRO A 821 0.65 17.63 10.66
N GLU A 822 -0.64 17.38 10.66
CA GLU A 822 -1.59 18.04 9.77
C GLU A 822 -1.62 19.56 10.02
N TYR A 823 -1.58 19.97 11.30
CA TYR A 823 -1.49 21.38 11.67
C TYR A 823 -0.13 21.99 11.25
N ILE A 824 0.97 21.25 11.41
CA ILE A 824 2.29 21.66 10.95
C ILE A 824 2.27 21.89 9.42
N ALA A 825 1.65 20.98 8.67
CA ALA A 825 1.54 21.07 7.22
C ALA A 825 0.71 22.27 6.76
N GLU A 826 -0.31 22.66 7.49
CA GLU A 826 -1.05 23.89 7.18
C GLU A 826 -0.17 25.14 7.26
N GLY A 827 0.83 25.13 8.13
CA GLY A 827 1.73 26.27 8.38
C GLY A 827 2.56 26.71 7.16
N TRP A 828 2.87 25.80 6.23
CA TRP A 828 3.67 26.16 5.06
C TRP A 828 2.86 26.49 3.79
N ARG A 829 1.53 26.36 3.79
CA ARG A 829 0.69 26.60 2.61
C ARG A 829 0.84 27.99 2.00
N VAL A 830 0.97 29.02 2.85
CA VAL A 830 1.19 30.40 2.38
C VAL A 830 2.54 30.53 1.67
N GLY A 831 3.58 29.90 2.21
CA GLY A 831 4.90 29.86 1.58
C GLY A 831 4.86 29.18 0.22
N LEU A 832 4.16 28.05 0.11
CA LEU A 832 3.98 27.33 -1.16
C LEU A 832 3.30 28.20 -2.21
N SER A 833 2.20 28.88 -1.86
CA SER A 833 1.50 29.78 -2.79
C SER A 833 2.39 30.93 -3.28
N ASN A 834 3.22 31.49 -2.42
CA ASN A 834 4.18 32.53 -2.80
C ASN A 834 5.25 31.97 -3.76
N PHE A 835 5.79 30.79 -3.48
CA PHE A 835 6.76 30.16 -4.35
C PHE A 835 6.15 29.80 -5.71
N GLU A 836 4.93 29.30 -5.75
CA GLU A 836 4.22 29.02 -7.01
C GLU A 836 4.06 30.26 -7.88
N GLN A 837 3.85 31.43 -7.28
CA GLN A 837 3.84 32.70 -8.00
C GLN A 837 5.24 33.12 -8.49
N GLN A 838 6.26 32.95 -7.64
CA GLN A 838 7.64 33.34 -7.98
C GLN A 838 8.22 32.48 -9.11
N ARG A 839 7.93 31.19 -9.15
CA ARG A 839 8.47 30.29 -10.19
C ARG A 839 7.87 30.49 -11.58
N GLN A 840 6.74 31.25 -11.71
CA GLN A 840 6.01 31.40 -13.00
C GLN A 840 6.88 31.94 -14.14
N SER A 841 7.80 32.90 -13.87
CA SER A 841 8.72 33.45 -14.87
C SER A 841 9.74 32.43 -15.40
N ALA A 842 10.04 31.41 -14.59
CA ALA A 842 11.02 30.39 -14.94
C ALA A 842 10.42 29.19 -15.69
N LEU A 843 9.10 28.99 -15.61
CA LEU A 843 8.44 27.82 -16.21
C LEU A 843 8.51 27.83 -17.73
N LEU A 844 8.74 26.64 -18.31
CA LEU A 844 8.87 26.40 -19.74
C LEU A 844 7.69 25.62 -20.32
N TYR A 845 7.04 24.82 -19.50
CA TYR A 845 6.04 23.85 -19.95
C TYR A 845 4.65 24.20 -19.42
N SER A 846 3.64 23.92 -20.21
CA SER A 846 2.25 24.19 -19.87
C SER A 846 1.69 23.17 -18.90
N ASP A 847 0.66 23.55 -18.17
CA ASP A 847 -0.11 22.65 -17.30
C ASP A 847 -0.97 21.64 -18.08
N ARG A 848 -1.07 21.83 -19.40
CA ARG A 848 -1.85 21.00 -20.35
C ARG A 848 -1.06 20.67 -21.59
#